data_17fe6e6dae1f9f42d12b46d7b0d6374f
#
_entry.id   17fe6e6dae1f9f42d12b46d7b0d6374f
#
_cell.length_a   1.000
_cell.length_b   1.000
_cell.length_c   1.000
_cell.angle_alpha   90.00
_cell.angle_beta   90.00
_cell.angle_gamma   90.00
#
_symmetry.space_group_name_H-M   'P 1'
#
loop_
_entity.id
_entity.type
_entity.pdbx_description
1 polymer ?
#
loop_
_entity_poly.entity_id
_entity_poly.type
_entity_poly.pdbx_seq_one_letter_code
_entity_poly.pdbx_strand_id
1 'polypeptide(L)'
;CHDHPQVDDYLQIDYHGLLAYVSASSLAEGKTTDDKGAEQKLQMYIEKAAGDAPFESVFNKGVPFRSATRGPGQIELFEPYLAPDERYEPAARPGAFGGLPNAPMQSRRSLLAAQLQASNRDFCENWANRLWALMFGRGLVHPLDMRHFDNPASNPELLKILTDSLIESKFDPSQILRQIALSGTYQRGRRMPLESLVDGRGVLHVQSPEAIAWRAQLNETLAVAKSAIPAAENASKEKQTAFDAAADAWREIQKTRIIIRAELDASEAGFNEANKKFIDTVAAFDKASAAHQAIAKKTALLDEAAQKLEQAKALGDDPEIQASIVATRAKIETLKPQITAAELAASTAATARDGALAAKETKRVEWKSVVDRLKPVEEQLQQADRAMTLARAGFQESRQFAANLSRRLERLERVAIWFDRSADAAVAGTQLAQATQQMPSLQESLVVANNEKIAMEQAMLALDATMAETTKQLEPMAGKWKELLAQKDQLVATKSQLTNAAGLVADAGPLQAAIAQIDASLTTRQSELVPLEALLKQLQTNLGEMQKKVEENKLLIANAQSKVQAQQTALDTHRASIETLQTQSDKVAQECAMQKLEVDQHNQEIFAVAPERALSPEQFGWSILTATNIMSSYISNEKAELDKNAPLAADAPAAEQYARLLQTVRGARDKLQGNIDTFSNLYSSGVGQTSDDFFASPDQALFVANGGSVYVWAAPNGNNLTNLAIQNPDPRSAVELLARGLLARAATPSELEWVPELIGKNPESKPAVFHELVWGILAGVEFRIYP
;
A
#
# COMPACT_ATOMS: atom_id res chain seq x y z
N CYS A 1 0.81 20.80 -5.02
CA CYS A 1 0.50 19.97 -6.19
C CYS A 1 1.70 19.93 -7.12
N HIS A 2 2.55 18.93 -6.97
CA HIS A 2 3.75 18.66 -7.79
C HIS A 2 3.90 17.15 -7.92
N ASP A 3 4.82 16.69 -8.75
CA ASP A 3 5.18 15.27 -8.80
C ASP A 3 5.69 14.81 -7.43
N HIS A 4 5.55 13.53 -7.11
CA HIS A 4 5.92 13.03 -5.79
C HIS A 4 7.45 13.19 -5.58
N PRO A 5 7.89 13.79 -4.45
CA PRO A 5 9.30 14.17 -4.28
C PRO A 5 10.26 12.99 -4.13
N GLN A 6 9.75 11.80 -3.87
CA GLN A 6 10.55 10.59 -3.61
C GLN A 6 10.17 9.42 -4.53
N VAL A 7 9.19 9.59 -5.42
CA VAL A 7 8.67 8.52 -6.26
C VAL A 7 8.43 9.07 -7.65
N ASP A 8 9.33 8.80 -8.55
CA ASP A 8 9.29 9.29 -9.94
C ASP A 8 8.05 8.84 -10.72
N ASP A 9 7.42 7.76 -10.26
CA ASP A 9 6.23 7.19 -10.89
C ASP A 9 4.92 7.90 -10.54
N TYR A 10 4.88 8.67 -9.45
CA TYR A 10 3.70 9.39 -9.00
C TYR A 10 3.74 10.84 -9.45
N LEU A 11 3.07 11.09 -10.56
CA LEU A 11 3.01 12.39 -11.19
C LEU A 11 1.82 13.20 -10.67
N GLN A 12 1.92 14.51 -10.81
CA GLN A 12 0.83 15.44 -10.52
C GLN A 12 -0.49 15.05 -11.22
N ILE A 13 -0.41 14.49 -12.42
CA ILE A 13 -1.59 14.04 -13.17
C ILE A 13 -2.35 12.91 -12.44
N ASP A 14 -1.64 12.03 -11.71
CA ASP A 14 -2.27 10.93 -10.97
C ASP A 14 -3.07 11.47 -9.77
N TYR A 15 -2.52 12.50 -9.10
CA TYR A 15 -3.25 13.23 -8.06
C TYR A 15 -4.53 13.87 -8.60
N HIS A 16 -4.44 14.56 -9.74
CA HIS A 16 -5.61 15.19 -10.36
C HIS A 16 -6.62 14.16 -10.85
N GLY A 17 -6.16 13.02 -11.34
CA GLY A 17 -7.02 11.91 -11.71
C GLY A 17 -7.86 11.40 -10.52
N LEU A 18 -7.24 11.18 -9.36
CA LEU A 18 -7.97 10.79 -8.15
C LEU A 18 -8.91 11.90 -7.67
N LEU A 19 -8.43 13.15 -7.70
CA LEU A 19 -9.22 14.29 -7.28
C LEU A 19 -10.46 14.49 -8.14
N ALA A 20 -10.41 14.20 -9.44
CA ALA A 20 -11.55 14.25 -10.34
C ALA A 20 -12.72 13.35 -9.91
N TYR A 21 -12.44 12.22 -9.24
CA TYR A 21 -13.49 11.36 -8.70
C TYR A 21 -14.19 11.93 -7.47
N VAL A 22 -13.49 12.71 -6.65
CA VAL A 22 -13.99 13.13 -5.33
C VAL A 22 -14.27 14.65 -5.24
N SER A 23 -13.71 15.45 -6.14
CA SER A 23 -13.81 16.93 -6.10
C SER A 23 -15.23 17.47 -6.19
N ALA A 24 -16.12 16.76 -6.88
CA ALA A 24 -17.52 17.12 -6.98
C ALA A 24 -18.35 16.73 -5.73
N SER A 25 -17.73 16.01 -4.77
CA SER A 25 -18.41 15.57 -3.56
C SER A 25 -18.36 16.66 -2.49
N SER A 26 -19.49 16.86 -1.82
CA SER A 26 -19.58 17.74 -0.66
C SER A 26 -20.39 17.08 0.45
N LEU A 27 -20.12 17.46 1.69
CA LEU A 27 -20.92 17.04 2.83
C LEU A 27 -22.17 17.90 2.89
N ALA A 28 -23.34 17.28 2.82
CA ALA A 28 -24.61 17.93 3.08
C ALA A 28 -25.12 17.51 4.46
N GLU A 29 -25.59 18.48 5.22
CA GLU A 29 -26.27 18.25 6.47
C GLU A 29 -27.79 18.25 6.25
N GLY A 30 -28.44 17.22 6.71
CA GLY A 30 -29.87 17.06 6.70
C GLY A 30 -30.42 16.75 8.09
N LYS A 31 -31.72 16.71 8.22
CA LYS A 31 -32.38 16.22 9.41
C LYS A 31 -33.22 15.01 9.02
N THR A 32 -33.18 13.99 9.82
CA THR A 32 -34.07 12.84 9.74
C THR A 32 -34.80 12.67 11.07
N THR A 33 -35.90 11.97 11.04
CA THR A 33 -36.66 11.66 12.27
C THR A 33 -36.49 10.16 12.54
N ASP A 34 -36.10 9.79 13.74
CA ASP A 34 -36.00 8.41 14.14
C ASP A 34 -37.39 7.79 14.36
N ASP A 35 -37.42 6.48 14.57
CA ASP A 35 -38.67 5.71 14.81
C ASP A 35 -39.46 6.16 16.07
N LYS A 36 -38.84 7.02 16.89
CA LYS A 36 -39.44 7.59 18.11
C LYS A 36 -39.85 9.06 17.93
N GLY A 37 -39.71 9.61 16.71
CA GLY A 37 -40.09 10.97 16.39
C GLY A 37 -39.05 12.04 16.77
N ALA A 38 -37.86 11.67 17.20
CA ALA A 38 -36.77 12.60 17.51
C ALA A 38 -35.99 13.00 16.28
N GLU A 39 -35.74 14.28 16.10
CA GLU A 39 -34.89 14.81 15.01
C GLU A 39 -33.42 14.40 15.25
N GLN A 40 -32.85 13.70 14.27
CA GLN A 40 -31.43 13.39 14.22
C GLN A 40 -30.76 14.15 13.07
N LYS A 41 -29.56 14.68 13.32
CA LYS A 41 -28.73 15.22 12.24
C LYS A 41 -28.22 14.09 11.38
N LEU A 42 -28.50 14.18 10.10
CA LEU A 42 -27.97 13.27 9.08
C LEU A 42 -26.89 14.00 8.29
N GLN A 43 -25.70 13.43 8.23
CA GLN A 43 -24.64 13.89 7.33
C GLN A 43 -24.53 12.93 6.15
N MET A 44 -24.60 13.46 4.96
CA MET A 44 -24.56 12.68 3.73
C MET A 44 -23.58 13.30 2.73
N TYR A 45 -22.77 12.49 2.11
CA TYR A 45 -22.00 12.94 0.95
C TYR A 45 -22.90 13.03 -0.28
N ILE A 46 -22.99 14.21 -0.83
CA ILE A 46 -23.66 14.47 -2.11
C ILE A 46 -22.61 14.72 -3.20
N GLU A 47 -22.96 14.40 -4.42
CA GLU A 47 -22.14 14.64 -5.60
C GLU A 47 -22.83 15.62 -6.54
N LYS A 48 -22.13 16.67 -6.94
CA LYS A 48 -22.63 17.69 -7.88
C LYS A 48 -22.45 17.21 -9.32
N ALA A 49 -23.25 17.76 -10.22
CA ALA A 49 -23.10 17.52 -11.65
C ALA A 49 -21.73 18.00 -12.16
N ALA A 50 -21.25 17.39 -13.25
CA ALA A 50 -19.90 17.59 -13.78
C ALA A 50 -19.51 19.04 -14.07
N GLY A 51 -20.45 19.87 -14.52
CA GLY A 51 -20.19 21.29 -14.83
C GLY A 51 -19.80 22.19 -13.66
N ASP A 52 -19.98 21.73 -12.42
CA ASP A 52 -19.68 22.48 -11.20
C ASP A 52 -18.31 22.11 -10.58
N ALA A 53 -17.55 21.25 -11.22
CA ALA A 53 -16.26 20.82 -10.69
C ALA A 53 -15.20 21.91 -10.93
N PRO A 54 -14.54 22.48 -9.90
CA PRO A 54 -13.59 23.59 -10.05
C PRO A 54 -12.34 23.23 -10.85
N PHE A 55 -12.18 21.97 -11.27
CA PHE A 55 -11.00 21.47 -11.97
C PHE A 55 -10.98 21.73 -13.47
N GLU A 56 -12.13 21.88 -14.12
CA GLU A 56 -12.16 22.16 -15.55
C GLU A 56 -11.55 23.54 -15.90
N SER A 57 -11.44 24.42 -14.91
CA SER A 57 -10.91 25.77 -15.10
C SER A 57 -9.39 25.90 -14.89
N VAL A 58 -8.74 24.96 -14.21
CA VAL A 58 -7.32 25.07 -13.80
C VAL A 58 -6.39 24.34 -14.76
N PHE A 59 -6.83 23.25 -15.35
CA PHE A 59 -6.05 22.48 -16.32
C PHE A 59 -6.61 22.67 -17.72
N ASN A 60 -5.72 23.00 -18.62
CA ASN A 60 -6.01 23.22 -20.05
C ASN A 60 -7.21 22.38 -20.51
N LYS A 61 -8.22 23.06 -20.96
CA LYS A 61 -9.35 22.48 -21.67
C LYS A 61 -8.83 21.43 -22.64
N GLY A 62 -9.18 20.17 -22.43
CA GLY A 62 -8.81 19.07 -23.29
C GLY A 62 -7.87 18.00 -22.70
N VAL A 63 -7.38 18.15 -21.45
CA VAL A 63 -6.72 17.04 -20.77
C VAL A 63 -7.77 16.27 -19.95
N PRO A 64 -8.12 15.04 -20.33
CA PRO A 64 -9.06 14.25 -19.55
C PRO A 64 -8.49 13.95 -18.18
N PHE A 65 -9.32 14.10 -17.16
CA PHE A 65 -8.97 13.60 -15.84
C PHE A 65 -8.87 12.08 -15.90
N ARG A 66 -7.72 11.56 -15.48
CA ARG A 66 -7.49 10.14 -15.39
C ARG A 66 -7.67 9.67 -13.96
N SER A 67 -8.01 8.42 -13.79
CA SER A 67 -7.91 7.82 -12.47
C SER A 67 -6.44 7.85 -12.01
N ALA A 68 -6.21 7.94 -10.71
CA ALA A 68 -4.88 7.90 -10.13
C ALA A 68 -4.14 6.58 -10.41
N THR A 69 -4.87 5.55 -10.76
CA THR A 69 -4.31 4.26 -11.14
C THR A 69 -4.00 4.28 -12.63
N ARG A 70 -2.73 4.28 -13.00
CA ARG A 70 -2.27 4.04 -14.36
C ARG A 70 -2.48 2.58 -14.76
N GLY A 71 -3.63 2.02 -14.41
CA GLY A 71 -3.97 0.63 -14.59
C GLY A 71 -4.93 0.38 -15.75
N PRO A 72 -5.12 -0.88 -16.18
CA PRO A 72 -6.17 -1.22 -17.11
C PRO A 72 -7.50 -0.79 -16.50
N GLY A 73 -8.22 0.06 -17.21
CA GLY A 73 -9.51 0.58 -16.75
C GLY A 73 -9.44 1.99 -16.17
N GLN A 74 -8.41 2.80 -16.50
CA GLN A 74 -8.52 4.24 -16.31
C GLN A 74 -9.78 4.74 -17.01
N ILE A 75 -10.78 5.05 -16.21
CA ILE A 75 -12.03 5.57 -16.74
C ILE A 75 -11.82 7.06 -16.99
N GLU A 76 -11.88 7.43 -18.26
CA GLU A 76 -12.05 8.82 -18.58
C GLU A 76 -13.45 9.24 -18.15
N LEU A 77 -13.52 10.31 -17.34
CA LEU A 77 -14.79 10.87 -16.86
C LEU A 77 -15.44 11.70 -17.99
N PHE A 78 -15.72 11.04 -19.13
CA PHE A 78 -16.48 11.68 -20.18
C PHE A 78 -17.92 11.21 -20.17
N GLU A 79 -18.80 12.17 -20.39
CA GLU A 79 -20.11 11.81 -20.88
C GLU A 79 -19.99 11.18 -22.27
N PRO A 80 -20.90 10.27 -22.64
CA PRO A 80 -20.95 9.74 -23.99
C PRO A 80 -20.95 10.88 -25.01
N TYR A 81 -20.35 10.67 -26.19
CA TYR A 81 -20.31 11.68 -27.27
C TYR A 81 -21.70 12.00 -27.79
N LEU A 82 -22.41 12.82 -27.02
CA LEU A 82 -23.70 13.40 -27.37
C LEU A 82 -23.47 14.81 -27.92
N ALA A 83 -24.22 15.18 -28.93
CA ALA A 83 -24.25 16.56 -29.36
C ALA A 83 -24.69 17.47 -28.20
N PRO A 84 -24.24 18.73 -28.14
CA PRO A 84 -24.58 19.63 -27.04
C PRO A 84 -26.08 19.75 -26.74
N ASP A 85 -26.94 19.65 -27.75
CA ASP A 85 -28.40 19.66 -27.63
C ASP A 85 -29.02 18.30 -27.24
N GLU A 86 -28.24 17.24 -27.25
CA GLU A 86 -28.64 15.90 -26.81
C GLU A 86 -28.12 15.58 -25.38
N ARG A 87 -27.26 16.45 -24.84
CA ARG A 87 -26.73 16.27 -23.48
C ARG A 87 -27.84 16.44 -22.47
N TYR A 88 -27.84 15.50 -21.52
CA TYR A 88 -28.77 15.57 -20.40
C TYR A 88 -28.45 16.80 -19.56
N GLU A 89 -29.33 17.80 -19.58
CA GLU A 89 -29.39 18.79 -18.52
C GLU A 89 -30.13 18.15 -17.35
N PRO A 90 -29.45 17.96 -16.21
CA PRO A 90 -30.08 17.36 -15.06
C PRO A 90 -31.25 18.24 -14.63
N ALA A 91 -32.47 17.89 -15.05
CA ALA A 91 -33.66 18.50 -14.47
C ALA A 91 -33.63 18.30 -12.97
N ALA A 92 -33.99 19.33 -12.21
CA ALA A 92 -34.08 19.27 -10.77
C ALA A 92 -34.91 18.06 -10.36
N ARG A 93 -34.25 16.98 -9.92
CA ARG A 93 -34.95 15.87 -9.33
C ARG A 93 -35.46 16.34 -7.98
N PRO A 94 -36.74 16.20 -7.67
CA PRO A 94 -37.20 16.30 -6.29
C PRO A 94 -36.47 15.19 -5.53
N GLY A 95 -35.36 15.52 -4.90
CA GLY A 95 -34.64 14.59 -4.06
C GLY A 95 -35.46 14.32 -2.81
N ALA A 96 -35.22 13.19 -2.17
CA ALA A 96 -35.70 12.88 -0.83
C ALA A 96 -35.33 13.98 0.20
N PHE A 97 -34.42 14.85 -0.16
CA PHE A 97 -34.00 16.06 0.55
C PHE A 97 -34.31 17.26 -0.32
N GLY A 98 -35.54 17.80 -0.24
CA GLY A 98 -35.97 18.92 -1.09
C GLY A 98 -34.94 20.03 -1.20
N GLY A 99 -34.51 20.32 -2.43
CA GLY A 99 -33.59 21.40 -2.74
C GLY A 99 -32.13 20.99 -2.90
N LEU A 100 -31.78 19.70 -2.93
CA LEU A 100 -30.42 19.28 -3.29
C LEU A 100 -30.13 19.55 -4.77
N PRO A 101 -28.90 19.97 -5.11
CA PRO A 101 -28.50 20.20 -6.49
C PRO A 101 -28.67 18.95 -7.34
N ASN A 102 -28.85 19.15 -8.65
CA ASN A 102 -28.99 18.08 -9.63
C ASN A 102 -27.89 17.02 -9.47
N ALA A 103 -28.30 15.76 -9.34
CA ALA A 103 -27.36 14.65 -9.29
C ALA A 103 -26.83 14.36 -10.71
N PRO A 104 -25.55 14.03 -10.88
CA PRO A 104 -25.01 13.61 -12.17
C PRO A 104 -25.66 12.31 -12.65
N MET A 105 -25.76 12.12 -13.97
CA MET A 105 -26.26 10.85 -14.53
C MET A 105 -25.40 9.65 -14.11
N GLN A 106 -24.11 9.87 -13.93
CA GLN A 106 -23.15 8.86 -13.51
C GLN A 106 -22.35 9.39 -12.31
N SER A 107 -22.44 8.69 -11.19
CA SER A 107 -21.69 9.06 -9.99
C SER A 107 -20.20 8.76 -10.18
N ARG A 108 -19.37 9.78 -10.04
CA ARG A 108 -17.90 9.64 -10.06
C ARG A 108 -17.39 8.77 -8.92
N ARG A 109 -18.00 8.85 -7.74
CA ARG A 109 -17.66 7.97 -6.60
C ARG A 109 -18.01 6.52 -6.87
N SER A 110 -19.11 6.25 -7.53
CA SER A 110 -19.47 4.89 -7.96
C SER A 110 -18.47 4.34 -8.97
N LEU A 111 -17.98 5.19 -9.88
CA LEU A 111 -16.90 4.83 -10.79
C LEU A 111 -15.60 4.54 -10.07
N LEU A 112 -15.22 5.36 -9.08
CA LEU A 112 -14.05 5.08 -8.22
C LEU A 112 -14.24 3.76 -7.45
N ALA A 113 -15.41 3.56 -6.84
CA ALA A 113 -15.71 2.31 -6.13
C ALA A 113 -15.64 1.08 -7.05
N ALA A 114 -16.04 1.23 -8.31
CA ALA A 114 -15.89 0.16 -9.31
C ALA A 114 -14.42 -0.14 -9.68
N GLN A 115 -13.49 0.80 -9.45
CA GLN A 115 -12.04 0.57 -9.60
C GLN A 115 -11.42 -0.13 -8.37
N LEU A 116 -11.98 0.07 -7.18
CA LEU A 116 -11.48 -0.48 -5.92
C LEU A 116 -12.10 -1.87 -5.66
N GLN A 117 -11.87 -2.79 -6.59
CA GLN A 117 -12.38 -4.15 -6.56
C GLN A 117 -11.24 -5.17 -6.76
N ALA A 118 -11.60 -6.45 -6.78
CA ALA A 118 -10.66 -7.55 -6.99
C ALA A 118 -9.83 -7.45 -8.28
N SER A 119 -10.34 -6.74 -9.29
CA SER A 119 -9.61 -6.46 -10.53
C SER A 119 -8.47 -5.45 -10.37
N ASN A 120 -8.50 -4.62 -9.34
CA ASN A 120 -7.43 -3.69 -9.02
C ASN A 120 -6.42 -4.36 -8.09
N ARG A 121 -5.40 -4.95 -8.68
CA ARG A 121 -4.36 -5.71 -7.97
C ARG A 121 -3.62 -4.83 -6.96
N ASP A 122 -3.30 -3.60 -7.32
CA ASP A 122 -2.57 -2.66 -6.46
C ASP A 122 -3.34 -2.34 -5.17
N PHE A 123 -4.65 -2.14 -5.29
CA PHE A 123 -5.52 -1.96 -4.13
C PHE A 123 -5.54 -3.19 -3.22
N CYS A 124 -5.67 -4.38 -3.82
CA CYS A 124 -5.71 -5.64 -3.06
C CYS A 124 -4.37 -5.93 -2.37
N GLU A 125 -3.25 -5.71 -3.05
CA GLU A 125 -1.91 -5.89 -2.48
C GLU A 125 -1.61 -4.90 -1.36
N ASN A 126 -2.02 -3.64 -1.50
CA ASN A 126 -1.88 -2.66 -0.43
C ASN A 126 -2.69 -3.07 0.81
N TRP A 127 -3.89 -3.59 0.62
CA TRP A 127 -4.69 -4.06 1.76
C TRP A 127 -4.08 -5.31 2.40
N ALA A 128 -3.66 -6.31 1.62
CA ALA A 128 -2.96 -7.49 2.12
C ALA A 128 -1.69 -7.12 2.90
N ASN A 129 -0.91 -6.15 2.38
CA ASN A 129 0.27 -5.60 3.06
C ASN A 129 -0.06 -4.95 4.41
N ARG A 130 -1.17 -4.21 4.49
CA ARG A 130 -1.63 -3.59 5.75
C ARG A 130 -2.09 -4.63 6.77
N LEU A 131 -2.77 -5.70 6.34
CA LEU A 131 -3.13 -6.80 7.24
C LEU A 131 -1.89 -7.52 7.77
N TRP A 132 -0.89 -7.72 6.92
CA TRP A 132 0.41 -8.25 7.36
C TRP A 132 1.08 -7.32 8.39
N ALA A 133 1.14 -6.02 8.09
CA ALA A 133 1.73 -5.03 8.99
C ALA A 133 1.01 -4.95 10.34
N LEU A 134 -0.32 -5.12 10.35
CA LEU A 134 -1.09 -5.17 11.58
C LEU A 134 -0.61 -6.30 12.52
N MET A 135 -0.20 -7.44 11.94
CA MET A 135 0.25 -8.60 12.70
C MET A 135 1.73 -8.52 13.10
N PHE A 136 2.59 -7.95 12.25
CA PHE A 136 4.03 -7.94 12.44
C PHE A 136 4.62 -6.58 12.80
N GLY A 137 3.81 -5.50 12.81
CA GLY A 137 4.30 -4.13 12.99
C GLY A 137 5.02 -3.54 11.78
N ARG A 138 5.35 -4.35 10.79
CA ARG A 138 6.04 -3.96 9.55
C ARG A 138 5.39 -4.63 8.35
N GLY A 139 5.17 -3.88 7.26
CA GLY A 139 4.67 -4.45 6.00
C GLY A 139 5.71 -5.26 5.25
N LEU A 140 5.26 -6.12 4.35
CA LEU A 140 6.12 -6.72 3.32
C LEU A 140 6.68 -5.65 2.39
N VAL A 141 5.88 -4.62 2.10
CA VAL A 141 6.33 -3.32 1.60
C VAL A 141 6.32 -2.34 2.76
N HIS A 142 7.46 -1.73 3.04
CA HIS A 142 7.61 -0.79 4.16
C HIS A 142 8.51 0.40 3.74
N PRO A 143 8.18 1.66 4.06
CA PRO A 143 6.95 2.12 4.75
C PRO A 143 5.66 1.78 4.01
N LEU A 144 4.54 1.64 4.74
CA LEU A 144 3.27 1.13 4.20
C LEU A 144 2.71 1.96 3.03
N ASP A 145 2.91 3.28 3.07
CA ASP A 145 2.42 4.22 2.06
C ASP A 145 3.42 4.43 0.91
N MET A 146 4.60 3.81 1.00
CA MET A 146 5.68 3.93 0.03
C MET A 146 5.75 2.73 -0.92
N ARG A 147 4.58 2.24 -1.38
CA ARG A 147 4.52 1.20 -2.39
C ARG A 147 4.80 1.81 -3.76
N HIS A 148 6.02 1.68 -4.21
CA HIS A 148 6.46 2.17 -5.50
C HIS A 148 7.56 1.27 -6.08
N PHE A 149 8.01 1.64 -7.25
CA PHE A 149 8.95 0.89 -8.07
C PHE A 149 10.26 0.53 -7.37
N ASP A 150 10.83 1.49 -6.63
CA ASP A 150 12.11 1.34 -5.96
C ASP A 150 11.99 0.80 -4.52
N ASN A 151 10.76 0.56 -4.06
CA ASN A 151 10.48 -0.06 -2.77
C ASN A 151 9.67 -1.36 -2.92
N PRO A 152 10.27 -2.43 -3.42
CA PRO A 152 9.60 -3.71 -3.63
C PRO A 152 9.28 -4.40 -2.31
N ALA A 153 8.31 -5.32 -2.36
CA ALA A 153 8.02 -6.18 -1.22
C ALA A 153 9.25 -7.03 -0.81
N SER A 154 9.45 -7.20 0.50
CA SER A 154 10.51 -8.09 1.04
C SER A 154 10.32 -9.56 0.63
N ASN A 155 9.08 -9.96 0.37
CA ASN A 155 8.71 -11.26 -0.18
C ASN A 155 7.49 -11.11 -1.12
N PRO A 156 7.71 -10.95 -2.45
CA PRO A 156 6.62 -10.75 -3.41
C PRO A 156 5.71 -11.97 -3.54
N GLU A 157 6.25 -13.17 -3.46
CA GLU A 157 5.46 -14.40 -3.57
C GLU A 157 4.47 -14.50 -2.41
N LEU A 158 4.91 -14.18 -1.20
CA LEU A 158 4.05 -14.14 -0.03
C LEU A 158 2.97 -13.04 -0.16
N LEU A 159 3.34 -11.85 -0.61
CA LEU A 159 2.37 -10.76 -0.84
C LEU A 159 1.33 -11.20 -1.88
N LYS A 160 1.76 -11.90 -2.94
CA LYS A 160 0.86 -12.45 -3.94
C LYS A 160 -0.12 -13.46 -3.33
N ILE A 161 0.38 -14.41 -2.53
CA ILE A 161 -0.46 -15.42 -1.87
C ILE A 161 -1.50 -14.77 -0.94
N LEU A 162 -1.08 -13.81 -0.12
CA LEU A 162 -1.98 -13.09 0.77
C LEU A 162 -3.05 -12.31 -0.01
N THR A 163 -2.65 -11.69 -1.11
CA THR A 163 -3.56 -10.95 -1.99
C THR A 163 -4.59 -11.87 -2.64
N ASP A 164 -4.14 -13.01 -3.17
CA ASP A 164 -5.03 -13.99 -3.79
C ASP A 164 -6.02 -14.55 -2.76
N SER A 165 -5.54 -14.90 -1.55
CA SER A 165 -6.40 -15.36 -0.44
C SER A 165 -7.41 -14.29 0.01
N LEU A 166 -7.03 -13.00 0.02
CA LEU A 166 -7.91 -11.89 0.35
C LEU A 166 -9.04 -11.76 -0.69
N ILE A 167 -8.71 -11.88 -1.96
CA ILE A 167 -9.69 -11.85 -3.06
C ILE A 167 -10.63 -13.07 -2.97
N GLU A 168 -10.09 -14.27 -2.77
CA GLU A 168 -10.85 -15.51 -2.65
C GLU A 168 -11.80 -15.50 -1.45
N SER A 169 -11.36 -14.93 -0.33
CA SER A 169 -12.19 -14.76 0.88
C SER A 169 -13.24 -13.66 0.75
N LYS A 170 -13.37 -13.00 -0.41
CA LYS A 170 -14.26 -11.85 -0.65
C LYS A 170 -13.97 -10.69 0.32
N PHE A 171 -12.69 -10.44 0.52
CA PHE A 171 -12.18 -9.38 1.41
C PHE A 171 -12.54 -9.59 2.88
N ASP A 172 -12.59 -10.83 3.36
CA ASP A 172 -12.71 -11.12 4.80
C ASP A 172 -11.34 -10.99 5.50
N PRO A 173 -11.09 -9.90 6.25
CA PRO A 173 -9.83 -9.69 6.94
C PRO A 173 -9.60 -10.72 8.06
N SER A 174 -10.67 -11.22 8.69
CA SER A 174 -10.57 -12.18 9.80
C SER A 174 -9.95 -13.50 9.34
N GLN A 175 -10.31 -13.95 8.14
CA GLN A 175 -9.74 -15.16 7.57
C GLN A 175 -8.24 -14.99 7.28
N ILE A 176 -7.84 -13.84 6.72
CA ILE A 176 -6.42 -13.55 6.43
C ILE A 176 -5.61 -13.44 7.71
N LEU A 177 -6.09 -12.70 8.70
CA LEU A 177 -5.42 -12.57 10.00
C LEU A 177 -5.25 -13.93 10.69
N ARG A 178 -6.25 -14.80 10.59
CA ARG A 178 -6.16 -16.18 11.11
C ARG A 178 -5.09 -16.99 10.37
N GLN A 179 -5.03 -16.91 9.04
CA GLN A 179 -3.99 -17.60 8.26
C GLN A 179 -2.59 -17.12 8.64
N ILE A 180 -2.42 -15.81 8.80
CA ILE A 180 -1.16 -15.21 9.25
C ILE A 180 -0.81 -15.73 10.65
N ALA A 181 -1.74 -15.69 11.61
CA ALA A 181 -1.50 -16.14 12.98
C ALA A 181 -1.11 -17.63 13.07
N LEU A 182 -1.64 -18.47 12.20
CA LEU A 182 -1.33 -19.89 12.11
C LEU A 182 -0.04 -20.18 11.30
N SER A 183 0.52 -19.18 10.63
CA SER A 183 1.73 -19.38 9.84
C SER A 183 2.95 -19.65 10.71
N GLY A 184 3.86 -20.48 10.20
CA GLY A 184 5.15 -20.70 10.88
C GLY A 184 5.97 -19.42 11.04
N THR A 185 5.75 -18.42 10.21
CA THR A 185 6.41 -17.11 10.32
C THR A 185 5.95 -16.34 11.56
N TYR A 186 4.65 -16.32 11.83
CA TYR A 186 4.11 -15.64 13.01
C TYR A 186 4.48 -16.34 14.32
N GLN A 187 4.67 -17.66 14.27
CA GLN A 187 5.04 -18.49 15.43
C GLN A 187 6.56 -18.59 15.64
N ARG A 188 7.37 -17.90 14.84
CA ARG A 188 8.82 -17.84 15.04
C ARG A 188 9.14 -17.06 16.30
N GLY A 189 10.13 -17.56 17.06
CA GLY A 189 10.71 -16.81 18.14
C GLY A 189 11.68 -15.74 17.66
N ARG A 190 12.13 -14.90 18.57
CA ARG A 190 13.13 -13.84 18.30
C ARG A 190 14.54 -14.39 18.09
N ARG A 191 14.82 -15.57 18.62
CA ARG A 191 16.18 -16.14 18.61
C ARG A 191 16.46 -16.86 17.29
N MET A 192 17.62 -16.55 16.76
CA MET A 192 18.16 -17.29 15.64
C MET A 192 18.39 -18.77 16.02
N PRO A 193 18.31 -19.71 15.07
CA PRO A 193 18.61 -21.11 15.32
C PRO A 193 19.98 -21.37 15.97
N LEU A 194 20.94 -20.48 15.75
CA LEU A 194 22.30 -20.56 16.27
C LEU A 194 22.55 -19.72 17.54
N GLU A 195 21.53 -19.09 18.11
CA GLU A 195 21.69 -18.19 19.28
C GLU A 195 22.29 -18.92 20.50
N SER A 196 21.97 -20.21 20.66
CA SER A 196 22.54 -21.04 21.73
C SER A 196 24.04 -21.30 21.55
N LEU A 197 24.56 -21.07 20.37
CA LEU A 197 25.98 -21.25 20.04
C LEU A 197 26.75 -19.90 20.07
N VAL A 198 26.08 -18.82 20.41
CA VAL A 198 26.67 -17.48 20.49
C VAL A 198 27.04 -17.16 21.93
N ASP A 199 28.26 -16.69 22.14
CA ASP A 199 28.70 -16.26 23.47
C ASP A 199 28.15 -14.87 23.83
N GLY A 200 28.37 -14.43 25.09
CA GLY A 200 27.92 -13.12 25.57
C GLY A 200 28.55 -11.91 24.84
N ARG A 201 29.50 -12.12 23.93
CA ARG A 201 30.14 -11.09 23.10
C ARG A 201 29.66 -11.12 21.65
N GLY A 202 28.68 -11.97 21.31
CA GLY A 202 28.17 -12.09 19.95
C GLY A 202 29.01 -12.98 19.03
N VAL A 203 29.96 -13.74 19.58
CA VAL A 203 30.84 -14.65 18.81
C VAL A 203 30.22 -16.01 18.73
N LEU A 204 30.09 -16.53 17.51
CA LEU A 204 29.55 -17.88 17.26
C LEU A 204 30.62 -18.97 17.50
N HIS A 205 30.23 -20.05 18.14
CA HIS A 205 31.06 -21.27 18.25
C HIS A 205 31.11 -22.02 16.93
N VAL A 206 31.91 -21.50 16.00
CA VAL A 206 31.97 -21.98 14.60
C VAL A 206 32.49 -23.43 14.47
N GLN A 207 33.10 -23.96 15.50
CA GLN A 207 33.63 -25.33 15.51
C GLN A 207 32.63 -26.38 16.02
N SER A 208 31.45 -25.97 16.47
CA SER A 208 30.43 -26.92 16.86
C SER A 208 29.90 -27.68 15.63
N PRO A 209 29.53 -28.99 15.80
CA PRO A 209 28.96 -29.78 14.69
C PRO A 209 27.76 -29.11 14.03
N GLU A 210 26.93 -28.45 14.83
CA GLU A 210 25.75 -27.74 14.36
C GLU A 210 26.13 -26.52 13.52
N ALA A 211 27.11 -25.71 13.95
CA ALA A 211 27.63 -24.58 13.21
C ALA A 211 28.26 -24.99 11.88
N ILE A 212 29.02 -26.07 11.86
CA ILE A 212 29.64 -26.63 10.66
C ILE A 212 28.55 -27.10 9.67
N ALA A 213 27.55 -27.83 10.15
CA ALA A 213 26.45 -28.29 9.31
C ALA A 213 25.66 -27.12 8.74
N TRP A 214 25.41 -26.13 9.56
CA TRP A 214 24.70 -24.92 9.13
C TRP A 214 25.53 -24.10 8.13
N ARG A 215 26.84 -23.99 8.30
CA ARG A 215 27.75 -23.35 7.36
C ARG A 215 27.73 -24.04 5.99
N ALA A 216 27.69 -25.35 5.96
CA ALA A 216 27.58 -26.12 4.72
C ALA A 216 26.25 -25.79 4.00
N GLN A 217 25.14 -25.78 4.71
CA GLN A 217 23.82 -25.41 4.16
C GLN A 217 23.76 -23.95 3.70
N LEU A 218 24.39 -23.04 4.44
CA LEU A 218 24.53 -21.64 4.05
C LEU A 218 25.28 -21.50 2.73
N ASN A 219 26.40 -22.21 2.57
CA ASN A 219 27.21 -22.17 1.35
C ASN A 219 26.43 -22.71 0.14
N GLU A 220 25.66 -23.77 0.31
CA GLU A 220 24.80 -24.33 -0.74
C GLU A 220 23.70 -23.29 -1.11
N THR A 221 23.06 -22.69 -0.11
CA THR A 221 22.02 -21.66 -0.33
C THR A 221 22.60 -20.41 -1.00
N LEU A 222 23.81 -20.00 -0.62
CA LEU A 222 24.57 -18.94 -1.27
C LEU A 222 24.83 -19.26 -2.74
N ALA A 223 25.28 -20.47 -3.02
CA ALA A 223 25.53 -20.91 -4.39
C ALA A 223 24.28 -20.84 -5.27
N VAL A 224 23.15 -21.33 -4.74
CA VAL A 224 21.86 -21.24 -5.43
C VAL A 224 21.41 -19.78 -5.62
N ALA A 225 21.48 -18.97 -4.58
CA ALA A 225 21.12 -17.55 -4.67
C ALA A 225 21.99 -16.84 -5.72
N LYS A 226 23.28 -17.09 -5.72
CA LYS A 226 24.26 -16.55 -6.67
C LYS A 226 23.98 -16.93 -8.11
N SER A 227 23.57 -18.18 -8.35
CA SER A 227 23.27 -18.65 -9.70
C SER A 227 22.01 -18.01 -10.33
N ALA A 228 21.12 -17.45 -9.53
CA ALA A 228 19.84 -16.92 -10.01
C ALA A 228 19.87 -15.43 -10.45
N ILE A 229 20.85 -14.63 -10.03
CA ILE A 229 20.90 -13.16 -10.19
C ILE A 229 21.01 -12.65 -11.63
N PRO A 230 21.93 -13.12 -12.51
CA PRO A 230 22.06 -12.56 -13.85
C PRO A 230 20.84 -12.79 -14.75
N ALA A 231 20.12 -13.89 -14.56
CA ALA A 231 18.91 -14.17 -15.30
C ALA A 231 17.80 -13.16 -14.97
N ALA A 232 17.65 -12.87 -13.69
CA ALA A 232 16.65 -11.91 -13.23
C ALA A 232 16.96 -10.46 -13.68
N GLU A 233 18.22 -10.07 -13.74
CA GLU A 233 18.62 -8.73 -14.23
C GLU A 233 18.37 -8.53 -15.72
N ASN A 234 18.68 -9.51 -16.54
CA ASN A 234 18.36 -9.46 -17.96
C ASN A 234 16.86 -9.43 -18.22
N ALA A 235 16.08 -10.22 -17.45
CA ALA A 235 14.61 -10.17 -17.54
C ALA A 235 14.03 -8.80 -17.17
N SER A 236 14.52 -8.18 -16.13
CA SER A 236 14.09 -6.83 -15.78
C SER A 236 14.37 -5.83 -16.90
N LYS A 237 15.56 -5.91 -17.50
CA LYS A 237 15.95 -5.03 -18.59
C LYS A 237 15.13 -5.21 -19.87
N GLU A 238 14.82 -6.46 -20.25
CA GLU A 238 13.92 -6.71 -21.41
C GLU A 238 12.51 -6.20 -21.14
N LYS A 239 12.01 -6.39 -19.91
CA LYS A 239 10.70 -5.87 -19.54
C LYS A 239 10.67 -4.36 -19.45
N GLN A 240 11.75 -3.74 -19.00
CA GLN A 240 11.90 -2.29 -19.05
C GLN A 240 11.78 -1.80 -20.50
N THR A 241 12.50 -2.42 -21.41
CA THR A 241 12.43 -2.06 -22.83
C THR A 241 11.01 -2.22 -23.40
N ALA A 242 10.31 -3.28 -23.00
CA ALA A 242 8.92 -3.49 -23.41
C ALA A 242 7.96 -2.45 -22.82
N PHE A 243 8.18 -2.06 -21.57
CA PHE A 243 7.42 -0.98 -20.91
C PHE A 243 7.67 0.37 -21.59
N ASP A 244 8.94 0.71 -21.85
CA ASP A 244 9.30 1.96 -22.51
C ASP A 244 8.66 2.06 -23.90
N ALA A 245 8.69 0.98 -24.69
CA ALA A 245 8.04 0.91 -25.99
C ALA A 245 6.52 1.08 -25.92
N ALA A 246 5.88 0.46 -24.90
CA ALA A 246 4.43 0.58 -24.69
C ALA A 246 4.07 2.02 -24.24
N ALA A 247 4.89 2.63 -23.38
CA ALA A 247 4.71 4.00 -22.93
C ALA A 247 4.88 5.02 -24.09
N ASP A 248 5.83 4.78 -24.97
CA ASP A 248 6.01 5.62 -26.16
C ASP A 248 4.83 5.51 -27.13
N ALA A 249 4.35 4.30 -27.39
CA ALA A 249 3.18 4.09 -28.21
C ALA A 249 1.93 4.78 -27.65
N TRP A 250 1.75 4.69 -26.32
CA TRP A 250 0.68 5.38 -25.63
C TRP A 250 0.79 6.92 -25.75
N ARG A 251 2.00 7.48 -25.60
CA ARG A 251 2.25 8.92 -25.73
C ARG A 251 1.90 9.44 -27.14
N GLU A 252 2.23 8.70 -28.19
CA GLU A 252 1.93 9.09 -29.56
C GLU A 252 0.42 9.12 -29.85
N ILE A 253 -0.32 8.11 -29.33
CA ILE A 253 -1.79 8.09 -29.44
C ILE A 253 -2.40 9.27 -28.67
N GLN A 254 -1.88 9.59 -27.49
CA GLN A 254 -2.29 10.73 -26.71
C GLN A 254 -2.10 12.06 -27.43
N LYS A 255 -0.98 12.26 -28.10
CA LYS A 255 -0.74 13.47 -28.92
C LYS A 255 -1.82 13.61 -29.99
N THR A 256 -2.11 12.53 -30.69
CA THR A 256 -3.18 12.51 -31.71
C THR A 256 -4.55 12.84 -31.11
N ARG A 257 -4.85 12.26 -29.97
CA ARG A 257 -6.10 12.52 -29.25
C ARG A 257 -6.26 13.96 -28.84
N ILE A 258 -5.21 14.58 -28.28
CA ILE A 258 -5.22 16.01 -27.85
C ILE A 258 -5.58 16.92 -29.03
N ILE A 259 -5.01 16.64 -30.20
CA ILE A 259 -5.29 17.44 -31.43
C ILE A 259 -6.77 17.30 -31.81
N ILE A 260 -7.29 16.07 -31.90
CA ILE A 260 -8.67 15.84 -32.31
C ILE A 260 -9.66 16.37 -31.26
N ARG A 261 -9.29 16.35 -29.98
CA ARG A 261 -10.09 16.97 -28.90
C ARG A 261 -10.20 18.47 -29.06
N ALA A 262 -9.12 19.15 -29.37
CA ALA A 262 -9.16 20.60 -29.65
C ALA A 262 -10.07 20.92 -30.86
N GLU A 263 -10.04 20.06 -31.89
CA GLU A 263 -10.97 20.18 -33.02
C GLU A 263 -12.43 19.92 -32.59
N LEU A 264 -12.67 18.98 -31.67
CA LEU A 264 -14.01 18.71 -31.13
C LEU A 264 -14.54 19.93 -30.37
N ASP A 265 -13.75 20.51 -29.48
CA ASP A 265 -14.13 21.70 -28.72
C ASP A 265 -14.45 22.90 -29.65
N ALA A 266 -13.66 23.09 -30.70
CA ALA A 266 -13.91 24.11 -31.69
C ALA A 266 -15.20 23.85 -32.48
N SER A 267 -15.45 22.62 -32.88
CA SER A 267 -16.67 22.24 -33.62
C SER A 267 -17.93 22.34 -32.73
N GLU A 268 -17.79 22.01 -31.45
CA GLU A 268 -18.85 22.17 -30.44
C GLU A 268 -19.21 23.66 -30.23
N ALA A 269 -18.20 24.51 -30.11
CA ALA A 269 -18.43 25.96 -30.02
C ALA A 269 -19.17 26.49 -31.26
N GLY A 270 -18.76 26.04 -32.46
CA GLY A 270 -19.45 26.40 -33.69
C GLY A 270 -20.90 25.92 -33.77
N PHE A 271 -21.16 24.70 -33.28
CA PHE A 271 -22.51 24.14 -33.18
C PHE A 271 -23.36 24.96 -32.19
N ASN A 272 -22.83 25.27 -31.01
CA ASN A 272 -23.54 26.07 -29.99
C ASN A 272 -23.93 27.45 -30.51
N GLU A 273 -23.06 28.11 -31.26
CA GLU A 273 -23.36 29.40 -31.88
C GLU A 273 -24.48 29.27 -32.91
N ALA A 274 -24.40 28.26 -33.81
CA ALA A 274 -25.43 28.00 -34.80
C ALA A 274 -26.78 27.62 -34.17
N ASN A 275 -26.77 26.83 -33.10
CA ASN A 275 -28.00 26.47 -32.35
C ASN A 275 -28.62 27.66 -31.67
N LYS A 276 -27.82 28.52 -31.06
CA LYS A 276 -28.32 29.80 -30.49
C LYS A 276 -28.99 30.65 -31.54
N LYS A 277 -28.32 30.82 -32.70
CA LYS A 277 -28.89 31.60 -33.81
C LYS A 277 -30.19 30.99 -34.33
N PHE A 278 -30.29 29.67 -34.42
CA PHE A 278 -31.53 28.96 -34.76
C PHE A 278 -32.64 29.25 -33.76
N ILE A 279 -32.40 29.16 -32.46
CA ILE A 279 -33.36 29.47 -31.39
C ILE A 279 -33.87 30.91 -31.53
N ASP A 280 -32.95 31.87 -31.72
CA ASP A 280 -33.30 33.29 -31.89
C ASP A 280 -34.18 33.51 -33.13
N THR A 281 -33.90 32.83 -34.24
CA THR A 281 -34.69 32.92 -35.47
C THR A 281 -36.06 32.25 -35.35
N VAL A 282 -36.16 31.11 -34.59
CA VAL A 282 -37.47 30.51 -34.25
C VAL A 282 -38.32 31.48 -33.45
N ALA A 283 -37.78 32.12 -32.43
CA ALA A 283 -38.50 33.10 -31.61
C ALA A 283 -38.96 34.31 -32.47
N ALA A 284 -38.11 34.78 -33.41
CA ALA A 284 -38.46 35.84 -34.34
C ALA A 284 -39.58 35.45 -35.29
N PHE A 285 -39.55 34.23 -35.83
CA PHE A 285 -40.59 33.65 -36.69
C PHE A 285 -41.91 33.53 -35.93
N ASP A 286 -41.90 32.97 -34.72
CA ASP A 286 -43.13 32.81 -33.92
C ASP A 286 -43.79 34.15 -33.65
N LYS A 287 -42.98 35.19 -33.32
CA LYS A 287 -43.45 36.54 -33.09
C LYS A 287 -44.06 37.15 -34.37
N ALA A 288 -43.40 37.02 -35.50
CA ALA A 288 -43.88 37.54 -36.77
C ALA A 288 -45.15 36.82 -37.25
N SER A 289 -45.18 35.49 -37.13
CA SER A 289 -46.34 34.65 -37.48
C SER A 289 -47.56 34.98 -36.60
N ALA A 290 -47.36 35.13 -35.28
CA ALA A 290 -48.42 35.53 -34.35
C ALA A 290 -48.97 36.93 -34.69
N ALA A 291 -48.10 37.87 -35.07
CA ALA A 291 -48.51 39.22 -35.48
C ALA A 291 -49.35 39.18 -36.78
N HIS A 292 -48.90 38.40 -37.79
CA HIS A 292 -49.66 38.21 -39.03
C HIS A 292 -51.04 37.58 -38.75
N GLN A 293 -51.10 36.48 -37.99
CA GLN A 293 -52.35 35.80 -37.63
C GLN A 293 -53.30 36.72 -36.86
N ALA A 294 -52.80 37.55 -35.94
CA ALA A 294 -53.62 38.49 -35.20
C ALA A 294 -54.25 39.56 -36.13
N ILE A 295 -53.46 40.11 -37.05
CA ILE A 295 -54.01 41.13 -38.02
C ILE A 295 -54.95 40.42 -38.98
N ALA A 296 -54.67 39.23 -39.53
CA ALA A 296 -55.55 38.49 -40.44
C ALA A 296 -56.90 38.16 -39.74
N LYS A 297 -56.84 37.65 -38.47
CA LYS A 297 -58.05 37.41 -37.69
C LYS A 297 -58.88 38.67 -37.45
N LYS A 298 -58.20 39.77 -37.13
CA LYS A 298 -58.89 41.07 -36.95
C LYS A 298 -59.57 41.49 -38.22
N THR A 299 -58.89 41.34 -39.37
CA THR A 299 -59.47 41.72 -40.68
C THR A 299 -60.67 40.85 -41.04
N ALA A 300 -60.57 39.52 -40.80
CA ALA A 300 -61.62 38.54 -41.04
C ALA A 300 -62.89 38.87 -40.20
N LEU A 301 -62.69 39.23 -38.93
CA LEU A 301 -63.79 39.66 -38.06
C LEU A 301 -64.46 40.99 -38.52
N LEU A 302 -63.64 41.92 -39.02
CA LEU A 302 -64.17 43.14 -39.59
C LEU A 302 -64.90 42.87 -40.91
N ASP A 303 -64.41 41.99 -41.73
CA ASP A 303 -65.11 41.61 -42.97
C ASP A 303 -66.46 40.94 -42.66
N GLU A 304 -66.48 39.99 -41.68
CA GLU A 304 -67.72 39.36 -41.21
C GLU A 304 -68.73 40.45 -40.68
N ALA A 305 -68.22 41.40 -39.91
CA ALA A 305 -69.02 42.55 -39.37
C ALA A 305 -69.53 43.39 -40.49
N ALA A 306 -68.72 43.70 -41.52
CA ALA A 306 -69.12 44.45 -42.68
C ALA A 306 -70.27 43.76 -43.48
N GLN A 307 -70.12 42.45 -43.69
CA GLN A 307 -71.12 41.59 -44.33
C GLN A 307 -72.44 41.60 -43.54
N LYS A 308 -72.39 41.45 -42.21
CA LYS A 308 -73.60 41.53 -41.39
C LYS A 308 -74.25 42.86 -41.40
N LEU A 309 -73.50 43.98 -41.42
CA LEU A 309 -74.01 45.35 -41.57
C LEU A 309 -74.63 45.54 -42.96
N GLU A 310 -74.09 44.98 -43.99
CA GLU A 310 -74.69 45.05 -45.36
C GLU A 310 -75.98 44.21 -45.43
N GLN A 311 -76.06 43.07 -44.78
CA GLN A 311 -77.31 42.33 -44.62
C GLN A 311 -78.38 43.11 -43.86
N ALA A 312 -77.99 43.79 -42.76
CA ALA A 312 -78.89 44.60 -41.98
C ALA A 312 -79.36 45.79 -42.78
N LYS A 313 -78.55 46.46 -43.62
CA LYS A 313 -78.90 47.52 -44.54
C LYS A 313 -79.93 47.03 -45.57
N ALA A 314 -79.88 45.81 -46.03
CA ALA A 314 -80.86 45.23 -46.99
C ALA A 314 -82.27 45.13 -46.36
N LEU A 315 -82.38 45.20 -45.05
CA LEU A 315 -83.66 45.14 -44.31
C LEU A 315 -84.26 46.53 -44.00
N GLY A 316 -83.50 47.60 -44.18
CA GLY A 316 -83.98 49.01 -44.00
C GLY A 316 -82.86 50.02 -44.25
N ASP A 317 -83.16 51.19 -44.89
CA ASP A 317 -82.15 52.17 -45.29
C ASP A 317 -81.89 53.11 -44.13
N ASP A 318 -80.98 52.69 -43.22
CA ASP A 318 -80.56 53.43 -42.02
C ASP A 318 -79.20 54.12 -42.31
N PRO A 319 -79.11 55.43 -42.20
CA PRO A 319 -77.88 56.20 -42.44
C PRO A 319 -76.74 55.85 -41.48
N GLU A 320 -77.05 55.42 -40.25
CA GLU A 320 -76.03 55.02 -39.25
C GLU A 320 -75.38 53.64 -39.60
N ILE A 321 -76.22 52.74 -40.16
CA ILE A 321 -75.69 51.47 -40.64
C ILE A 321 -74.80 51.71 -41.86
N GLN A 322 -75.20 52.59 -42.82
CA GLN A 322 -74.40 53.01 -43.94
C GLN A 322 -73.05 53.62 -43.51
N ALA A 323 -73.06 54.51 -42.52
CA ALA A 323 -71.87 55.14 -41.99
C ALA A 323 -70.94 54.08 -41.33
N SER A 324 -71.54 53.12 -40.61
CA SER A 324 -70.82 51.99 -40.02
C SER A 324 -70.18 51.05 -41.04
N ILE A 325 -70.83 50.74 -42.15
CA ILE A 325 -70.27 50.03 -43.27
C ILE A 325 -69.08 50.74 -43.87
N VAL A 326 -69.21 52.03 -44.19
CA VAL A 326 -68.09 52.81 -44.71
C VAL A 326 -66.90 52.84 -43.75
N ALA A 327 -67.17 53.10 -42.48
CA ALA A 327 -66.13 53.09 -41.42
C ALA A 327 -65.45 51.74 -41.29
N THR A 328 -66.19 50.63 -41.29
CA THR A 328 -65.67 49.31 -41.20
C THR A 328 -64.85 48.91 -42.42
N ARG A 329 -65.32 49.18 -43.64
CA ARG A 329 -64.59 49.01 -44.88
C ARG A 329 -63.31 49.87 -44.96
N ALA A 330 -63.38 51.13 -44.54
CA ALA A 330 -62.15 51.94 -44.42
C ALA A 330 -61.13 51.38 -43.50
N LYS A 331 -61.54 50.80 -42.33
CA LYS A 331 -60.64 50.08 -41.45
C LYS A 331 -60.01 48.81 -42.09
N ILE A 332 -60.81 48.09 -42.87
CA ILE A 332 -60.32 46.93 -43.65
C ILE A 332 -59.25 47.40 -44.64
N GLU A 333 -59.53 48.47 -45.41
CA GLU A 333 -58.58 49.02 -46.36
C GLU A 333 -57.25 49.48 -45.66
N THR A 334 -57.33 50.04 -44.46
CA THR A 334 -56.12 50.39 -43.71
C THR A 334 -55.34 49.22 -43.15
N LEU A 335 -55.99 48.04 -43.00
CA LEU A 335 -55.34 46.85 -42.53
C LEU A 335 -54.69 46.02 -43.70
N LYS A 336 -55.11 46.14 -44.93
CA LYS A 336 -54.53 45.43 -46.09
C LYS A 336 -53.02 45.59 -46.20
N PRO A 337 -52.51 46.86 -46.24
CA PRO A 337 -51.06 47.01 -46.29
C PRO A 337 -50.34 46.45 -45.04
N GLN A 338 -51.02 46.47 -43.86
CA GLN A 338 -50.45 45.91 -42.64
C GLN A 338 -50.43 44.37 -42.72
N ILE A 339 -51.46 43.72 -43.30
CA ILE A 339 -51.43 42.28 -43.53
C ILE A 339 -50.29 41.92 -44.46
N THR A 340 -50.17 42.57 -45.62
CA THR A 340 -49.08 42.31 -46.57
C THR A 340 -47.69 42.50 -45.95
N ALA A 341 -47.53 43.55 -45.17
CA ALA A 341 -46.29 43.83 -44.46
C ALA A 341 -46.02 42.76 -43.43
N ALA A 342 -47.01 42.27 -42.64
CA ALA A 342 -46.89 41.27 -41.65
C ALA A 342 -46.62 39.82 -42.29
N GLU A 343 -47.26 39.57 -43.39
CA GLU A 343 -47.03 38.36 -44.20
C GLU A 343 -45.59 38.31 -44.73
N LEU A 344 -45.14 39.41 -45.32
CA LEU A 344 -43.76 39.55 -45.77
C LEU A 344 -42.76 39.37 -44.59
N ALA A 345 -43.06 39.97 -43.44
CA ALA A 345 -42.23 39.83 -42.24
C ALA A 345 -42.18 38.37 -41.76
N ALA A 346 -43.33 37.68 -41.71
CA ALA A 346 -43.41 36.25 -41.37
C ALA A 346 -42.66 35.38 -42.36
N SER A 347 -42.81 35.62 -43.66
CA SER A 347 -42.09 34.91 -44.71
C SER A 347 -40.58 35.12 -44.64
N THR A 348 -40.13 36.34 -44.39
CA THR A 348 -38.71 36.65 -44.21
C THR A 348 -38.15 35.98 -42.97
N ALA A 349 -38.89 35.98 -41.88
CA ALA A 349 -38.49 35.29 -40.65
C ALA A 349 -38.47 33.75 -40.82
N ALA A 350 -39.41 33.20 -41.61
CA ALA A 350 -39.41 31.77 -41.96
C ALA A 350 -38.14 31.39 -42.75
N THR A 351 -37.79 32.20 -43.77
CA THR A 351 -36.58 31.99 -44.55
C THR A 351 -35.32 32.07 -43.70
N ALA A 352 -35.26 33.04 -42.77
CA ALA A 352 -34.14 33.19 -41.83
C ALA A 352 -34.03 32.00 -40.87
N ARG A 353 -35.15 31.48 -40.35
CA ARG A 353 -35.23 30.31 -39.51
C ARG A 353 -34.75 29.06 -40.25
N ASP A 354 -35.23 28.86 -41.46
CA ASP A 354 -34.87 27.67 -42.29
C ASP A 354 -33.39 27.73 -42.68
N GLY A 355 -32.88 28.91 -43.00
CA GLY A 355 -31.43 29.11 -43.21
C GLY A 355 -30.59 28.85 -41.96
N ALA A 356 -31.06 29.26 -40.78
CA ALA A 356 -30.38 28.98 -39.52
C ALA A 356 -30.44 27.50 -39.15
N LEU A 357 -31.56 26.80 -39.43
CA LEU A 357 -31.67 25.34 -39.26
C LEU A 357 -30.65 24.60 -40.13
N ALA A 358 -30.58 24.97 -41.42
CA ALA A 358 -29.60 24.35 -42.33
C ALA A 358 -28.15 24.56 -41.85
N ALA A 359 -27.83 25.75 -41.35
CA ALA A 359 -26.52 26.06 -40.77
C ALA A 359 -26.26 25.23 -39.52
N LYS A 360 -27.24 25.08 -38.61
CA LYS A 360 -27.15 24.22 -37.45
C LYS A 360 -26.88 22.77 -37.86
N GLU A 361 -27.61 22.21 -38.78
CA GLU A 361 -27.41 20.83 -39.24
C GLU A 361 -26.05 20.62 -39.92
N THR A 362 -25.56 21.60 -40.65
CA THR A 362 -24.19 21.59 -41.17
C THR A 362 -23.16 21.47 -40.06
N LYS A 363 -23.28 22.29 -39.01
CA LYS A 363 -22.39 22.27 -37.86
C LYS A 363 -22.52 20.96 -37.04
N ARG A 364 -23.69 20.37 -36.99
CA ARG A 364 -23.95 19.08 -36.41
C ARG A 364 -23.18 17.96 -37.14
N VAL A 365 -23.20 17.98 -38.46
CA VAL A 365 -22.45 17.02 -39.28
C VAL A 365 -20.94 17.20 -39.11
N GLU A 366 -20.44 18.45 -39.07
CA GLU A 366 -19.03 18.72 -38.77
C GLU A 366 -18.64 18.14 -37.42
N TRP A 367 -19.38 18.45 -36.36
CA TRP A 367 -19.15 17.90 -35.02
C TRP A 367 -19.14 16.37 -35.00
N LYS A 368 -20.13 15.75 -35.62
CA LYS A 368 -20.22 14.28 -35.73
C LYS A 368 -19.02 13.68 -36.42
N SER A 369 -18.55 14.30 -37.49
CA SER A 369 -17.36 13.86 -38.21
C SER A 369 -16.11 13.85 -37.34
N VAL A 370 -15.95 14.83 -36.43
CA VAL A 370 -14.84 14.86 -35.48
C VAL A 370 -15.00 13.78 -34.43
N VAL A 371 -16.21 13.55 -33.89
CA VAL A 371 -16.51 12.44 -32.99
C VAL A 371 -16.19 11.08 -33.61
N ASP A 372 -16.60 10.87 -34.87
CA ASP A 372 -16.33 9.60 -35.56
C ASP A 372 -14.82 9.35 -35.80
N ARG A 373 -14.01 10.43 -35.87
CA ARG A 373 -12.54 10.34 -35.91
C ARG A 373 -11.93 10.11 -34.52
N LEU A 374 -12.55 10.63 -33.47
CA LEU A 374 -12.05 10.53 -32.11
C LEU A 374 -12.26 9.13 -31.51
N LYS A 375 -13.42 8.51 -31.77
CA LYS A 375 -13.76 7.18 -31.25
C LYS A 375 -12.68 6.13 -31.45
N PRO A 376 -12.19 5.87 -32.68
CA PRO A 376 -11.14 4.85 -32.86
C PRO A 376 -9.83 5.20 -32.18
N VAL A 377 -9.51 6.49 -32.01
CA VAL A 377 -8.31 6.92 -31.28
C VAL A 377 -8.45 6.63 -29.79
N GLU A 378 -9.64 6.80 -29.22
CA GLU A 378 -9.90 6.44 -27.83
C GLU A 378 -9.88 4.94 -27.58
N GLU A 379 -10.39 4.14 -28.52
CA GLU A 379 -10.27 2.68 -28.47
C GLU A 379 -8.80 2.24 -28.53
N GLN A 380 -8.02 2.85 -29.43
CA GLN A 380 -6.57 2.61 -29.51
C GLN A 380 -5.85 3.03 -28.23
N LEU A 381 -6.24 4.16 -27.66
CA LEU A 381 -5.68 4.64 -26.38
C LEU A 381 -5.97 3.66 -25.25
N GLN A 382 -7.19 3.14 -25.16
CA GLN A 382 -7.55 2.12 -24.19
C GLN A 382 -6.73 0.83 -24.35
N GLN A 383 -6.50 0.43 -25.59
CA GLN A 383 -5.66 -0.75 -25.87
C GLN A 383 -4.20 -0.50 -25.51
N ALA A 384 -3.67 0.67 -25.86
CA ALA A 384 -2.31 1.07 -25.52
C ALA A 384 -2.11 1.22 -23.99
N ASP A 385 -3.11 1.74 -23.30
CA ASP A 385 -3.13 1.85 -21.85
C ASP A 385 -3.09 0.48 -21.16
N ARG A 386 -3.89 -0.47 -21.65
CA ARG A 386 -3.85 -1.86 -21.17
C ARG A 386 -2.49 -2.51 -21.44
N ALA A 387 -1.94 -2.29 -22.63
CA ALA A 387 -0.63 -2.84 -22.99
C ALA A 387 0.49 -2.25 -22.12
N MET A 388 0.48 -0.94 -21.91
CA MET A 388 1.43 -0.24 -21.03
C MET A 388 1.33 -0.74 -19.60
N THR A 389 0.12 -0.96 -19.09
CA THR A 389 -0.09 -1.46 -17.74
C THR A 389 0.39 -2.89 -17.55
N LEU A 390 0.10 -3.76 -18.51
CA LEU A 390 0.61 -5.13 -18.47
C LEU A 390 2.14 -5.16 -18.55
N ALA A 391 2.73 -4.33 -19.41
CA ALA A 391 4.17 -4.20 -19.52
C ALA A 391 4.78 -3.63 -18.22
N ARG A 392 4.14 -2.64 -17.62
CA ARG A 392 4.54 -2.06 -16.33
C ARG A 392 4.48 -3.08 -15.20
N ALA A 393 3.36 -3.79 -15.08
CA ALA A 393 3.21 -4.84 -14.07
C ALA A 393 4.29 -5.91 -14.22
N GLY A 394 4.52 -6.34 -15.45
CA GLY A 394 5.59 -7.30 -15.73
C GLY A 394 6.99 -6.78 -15.43
N PHE A 395 7.27 -5.51 -15.70
CA PHE A 395 8.55 -4.88 -15.32
C PHE A 395 8.66 -4.73 -13.81
N GLN A 396 7.63 -4.28 -13.11
CA GLN A 396 7.61 -4.18 -11.65
C GLN A 396 7.85 -5.52 -10.98
N GLU A 397 7.16 -6.56 -11.41
CA GLU A 397 7.33 -7.92 -10.88
C GLU A 397 8.76 -8.43 -11.09
N SER A 398 9.32 -8.25 -12.29
CA SER A 398 10.68 -8.66 -12.60
C SER A 398 11.73 -7.94 -11.76
N ARG A 399 11.58 -6.63 -11.59
CA ARG A 399 12.50 -5.82 -10.79
C ARG A 399 12.40 -6.11 -9.30
N GLN A 400 11.17 -6.30 -8.80
CA GLN A 400 10.94 -6.68 -7.41
C GLN A 400 11.59 -8.03 -7.09
N PHE A 401 11.45 -8.99 -7.97
CA PHE A 401 12.07 -10.30 -7.79
C PHE A 401 13.60 -10.19 -7.79
N ALA A 402 14.18 -9.41 -8.71
CA ALA A 402 15.60 -9.13 -8.76
C ALA A 402 16.13 -8.51 -7.45
N ALA A 403 15.46 -7.48 -6.97
CA ALA A 403 15.83 -6.79 -5.73
C ALA A 403 15.75 -7.71 -4.50
N ASN A 404 14.78 -8.62 -4.45
CA ASN A 404 14.65 -9.54 -3.33
C ASN A 404 15.71 -10.64 -3.33
N LEU A 405 16.08 -11.13 -4.50
CA LEU A 405 17.19 -12.05 -4.59
C LEU A 405 18.50 -11.38 -4.16
N SER A 406 18.71 -10.13 -4.53
CA SER A 406 19.88 -9.35 -4.09
C SER A 406 19.88 -9.16 -2.57
N ARG A 407 18.74 -8.79 -1.97
CA ARG A 407 18.60 -8.67 -0.51
C ARG A 407 18.80 -10.02 0.20
N ARG A 408 18.21 -11.08 -0.34
CA ARG A 408 18.41 -12.44 0.21
C ARG A 408 19.87 -12.82 0.18
N LEU A 409 20.57 -12.49 -0.88
CA LEU A 409 22.00 -12.73 -0.98
C LEU A 409 22.78 -11.93 0.02
N GLU A 410 22.56 -10.61 0.05
CA GLU A 410 23.23 -9.71 0.98
C GLU A 410 23.12 -10.22 2.42
N ARG A 411 21.93 -10.71 2.81
CA ARG A 411 21.73 -11.36 4.10
C ARG A 411 22.61 -12.58 4.29
N LEU A 412 22.58 -13.49 3.33
CA LEU A 412 23.36 -14.72 3.42
C LEU A 412 24.87 -14.42 3.46
N GLU A 413 25.30 -13.40 2.77
CA GLU A 413 26.68 -12.91 2.80
C GLU A 413 27.04 -12.27 4.13
N ARG A 414 26.15 -11.46 4.73
CA ARG A 414 26.34 -10.90 6.08
C ARG A 414 26.46 -12.01 7.12
N VAL A 415 25.61 -13.02 7.02
CA VAL A 415 25.72 -14.21 7.91
C VAL A 415 27.03 -14.94 7.67
N ALA A 416 27.47 -15.10 6.44
CA ALA A 416 28.75 -15.70 6.12
C ALA A 416 29.93 -14.89 6.68
N ILE A 417 29.89 -13.57 6.53
CA ILE A 417 30.84 -12.63 7.12
C ILE A 417 30.87 -12.75 8.65
N TRP A 418 29.69 -12.83 9.27
CA TRP A 418 29.61 -13.02 10.73
C TRP A 418 30.24 -14.35 11.16
N PHE A 419 30.01 -15.45 10.41
CA PHE A 419 30.70 -16.73 10.63
C PHE A 419 32.22 -16.60 10.52
N ASP A 420 32.69 -15.93 9.48
CA ASP A 420 34.12 -15.73 9.24
C ASP A 420 34.73 -14.82 10.31
N ARG A 421 34.07 -13.79 10.75
CA ARG A 421 34.46 -12.92 11.87
C ARG A 421 34.44 -13.67 13.21
N SER A 422 33.46 -14.54 13.41
CA SER A 422 33.42 -15.40 14.59
C SER A 422 34.58 -16.40 14.62
N ALA A 423 35.00 -16.91 13.46
CA ALA A 423 36.22 -17.73 13.37
C ALA A 423 37.48 -16.91 13.70
N ASP A 424 37.57 -15.67 13.19
CA ASP A 424 38.65 -14.72 13.51
C ASP A 424 38.70 -14.42 15.02
N ALA A 425 37.54 -14.18 15.64
CA ALA A 425 37.42 -13.92 17.08
C ALA A 425 37.79 -15.14 17.94
N ALA A 426 37.37 -16.33 17.52
CA ALA A 426 37.74 -17.59 18.20
C ALA A 426 39.26 -17.82 18.14
N VAL A 427 39.86 -17.50 16.97
CA VAL A 427 41.33 -17.57 16.80
C VAL A 427 42.02 -16.56 17.73
N ALA A 428 41.56 -15.30 17.75
CA ALA A 428 42.12 -14.26 18.61
C ALA A 428 41.95 -14.60 20.11
N GLY A 429 40.79 -15.13 20.51
CA GLY A 429 40.56 -15.58 21.89
C GLY A 429 41.44 -16.74 22.30
N THR A 430 41.65 -17.70 21.36
CA THR A 430 42.54 -18.85 21.59
C THR A 430 44.00 -18.41 21.73
N GLN A 431 44.44 -17.46 20.91
CA GLN A 431 45.79 -16.89 20.98
C GLN A 431 46.03 -16.13 22.29
N LEU A 432 45.05 -15.36 22.74
CA LEU A 432 45.12 -14.64 24.02
C LEU A 432 45.19 -15.66 25.21
N ALA A 433 44.34 -16.69 25.17
CA ALA A 433 44.34 -17.72 26.20
C ALA A 433 45.70 -18.50 26.26
N GLN A 434 46.24 -18.84 25.11
CA GLN A 434 47.54 -19.50 25.02
C GLN A 434 48.70 -18.64 25.52
N ALA A 435 48.70 -17.34 25.11
CA ALA A 435 49.70 -16.39 25.59
C ALA A 435 49.59 -16.19 27.11
N THR A 436 48.38 -16.17 27.64
CA THR A 436 48.14 -15.99 29.09
C THR A 436 48.57 -17.24 29.90
N GLN A 437 48.33 -18.43 29.38
CA GLN A 437 48.74 -19.68 30.05
C GLN A 437 50.24 -19.94 30.04
N GLN A 438 50.96 -19.34 29.12
CA GLN A 438 52.40 -19.62 28.93
C GLN A 438 53.29 -18.55 29.56
N MET A 439 52.70 -17.57 30.28
CA MET A 439 53.45 -16.53 31.00
C MET A 439 54.59 -16.99 31.98
N PRO A 440 54.51 -18.19 32.58
CA PRO A 440 55.56 -18.59 33.53
C PRO A 440 56.85 -19.13 32.93
N SER A 441 56.88 -19.49 31.65
CA SER A 441 58.10 -20.05 31.06
C SER A 441 58.57 -19.29 29.83
N LEU A 442 59.44 -18.39 29.99
CA LEU A 442 60.01 -17.47 28.97
C LEU A 442 60.88 -18.16 27.87
N GLN A 443 61.39 -19.33 28.12
CA GLN A 443 62.08 -20.11 27.10
C GLN A 443 61.16 -20.86 26.13
N GLU A 444 59.91 -21.19 26.56
CA GLU A 444 58.88 -21.76 25.73
C GLU A 444 58.17 -20.69 24.83
N SER A 445 58.23 -19.37 25.21
CA SER A 445 57.60 -18.33 24.47
C SER A 445 58.05 -18.19 23.00
N LEU A 446 59.28 -18.61 22.68
CA LEU A 446 59.80 -18.65 21.31
C LEU A 446 59.14 -19.76 20.48
N VAL A 447 58.85 -20.92 21.11
CA VAL A 447 58.13 -22.03 20.49
C VAL A 447 56.67 -21.62 20.24
N VAL A 448 56.07 -20.87 21.16
CA VAL A 448 54.70 -20.34 21.04
C VAL A 448 54.59 -19.28 19.95
N ALA A 449 55.56 -18.36 19.87
CA ALA A 449 55.60 -17.37 18.81
C ALA A 449 55.75 -18.02 17.41
N ASN A 450 56.53 -19.11 17.30
CA ASN A 450 56.60 -19.89 16.08
C ASN A 450 55.27 -20.62 15.79
N ASN A 451 54.59 -21.13 16.83
CA ASN A 451 53.27 -21.77 16.68
C ASN A 451 52.18 -20.74 16.32
N GLU A 452 52.25 -19.52 16.83
CA GLU A 452 51.36 -18.43 16.41
C GLU A 452 51.57 -18.10 14.94
N LYS A 453 52.83 -18.02 14.48
CA LYS A 453 53.17 -17.85 13.07
C LYS A 453 52.55 -18.95 12.21
N ILE A 454 52.69 -20.21 12.63
CA ILE A 454 52.13 -21.35 11.89
C ILE A 454 50.58 -21.30 11.89
N ALA A 455 49.95 -20.84 12.98
CA ALA A 455 48.49 -20.67 13.03
C ALA A 455 47.99 -19.59 12.08
N MET A 456 48.74 -18.51 11.94
CA MET A 456 48.42 -17.46 10.95
C MET A 456 48.63 -17.91 9.51
N GLU A 457 49.70 -18.67 9.25
CA GLU A 457 49.96 -19.28 7.94
C GLU A 457 48.90 -20.34 7.57
N GLN A 458 48.40 -21.10 8.55
CA GLN A 458 47.28 -22.03 8.36
C GLN A 458 45.95 -21.31 8.19
N ALA A 459 45.72 -20.17 8.90
CA ALA A 459 44.56 -19.34 8.71
C ALA A 459 44.55 -18.68 7.33
N MET A 460 45.73 -18.35 6.80
CA MET A 460 45.89 -17.86 5.41
C MET A 460 45.62 -18.97 4.40
N LEU A 461 46.09 -20.20 4.68
CA LEU A 461 45.74 -21.37 3.87
C LEU A 461 44.25 -21.70 3.90
N ALA A 462 43.59 -21.53 5.04
CA ALA A 462 42.15 -21.68 5.17
C ALA A 462 41.38 -20.57 4.39
N LEU A 463 41.94 -19.38 4.36
CA LEU A 463 41.39 -18.27 3.57
C LEU A 463 41.54 -18.52 2.07
N ASP A 464 42.66 -19.02 1.64
CA ASP A 464 42.93 -19.46 0.25
C ASP A 464 42.03 -20.67 -0.13
N ALA A 465 41.79 -21.60 0.80
CA ALA A 465 40.84 -22.69 0.58
C ALA A 465 39.39 -22.20 0.48
N THR A 466 39.00 -21.17 1.28
CA THR A 466 37.68 -20.56 1.19
C THR A 466 37.51 -19.78 -0.12
N MET A 467 38.58 -19.12 -0.59
CA MET A 467 38.61 -18.49 -1.92
C MET A 467 38.52 -19.55 -3.03
N ALA A 468 39.23 -20.67 -2.91
CA ALA A 468 39.15 -21.74 -3.89
C ALA A 468 37.76 -22.37 -3.94
N GLU A 469 37.13 -22.56 -2.78
CA GLU A 469 35.77 -23.11 -2.69
C GLU A 469 34.74 -22.10 -3.25
N THR A 470 34.92 -20.80 -2.97
CA THR A 470 34.05 -19.74 -3.53
C THR A 470 34.17 -19.68 -5.06
N THR A 471 35.39 -19.91 -5.58
CA THR A 471 35.64 -19.94 -7.03
C THR A 471 35.00 -21.17 -7.69
N LYS A 472 35.07 -22.34 -7.01
CA LYS A 472 34.46 -23.60 -7.45
C LYS A 472 32.94 -23.55 -7.45
N GLN A 473 32.37 -22.73 -6.60
CA GLN A 473 30.91 -22.49 -6.54
C GLN A 473 30.39 -21.56 -7.67
N LEU A 474 31.28 -20.77 -8.28
CA LEU A 474 30.95 -19.91 -9.41
C LEU A 474 30.60 -20.69 -10.71
N GLU A 475 31.24 -21.85 -10.94
CA GLU A 475 31.01 -22.61 -12.17
C GLU A 475 29.58 -23.16 -12.32
N PRO A 476 28.98 -23.83 -11.30
CA PRO A 476 27.60 -24.29 -11.40
C PRO A 476 26.58 -23.19 -11.49
N MET A 477 26.93 -22.00 -11.01
CA MET A 477 26.07 -20.81 -11.11
C MET A 477 25.98 -20.25 -12.51
N ALA A 478 27.12 -20.19 -13.19
CA ALA A 478 27.19 -19.83 -14.61
C ALA A 478 26.46 -20.88 -15.48
N GLY A 479 26.45 -22.16 -15.05
CA GLY A 479 25.68 -23.23 -15.68
C GLY A 479 24.17 -22.99 -15.59
N LYS A 480 23.70 -22.70 -14.40
CA LYS A 480 22.25 -22.45 -14.16
C LYS A 480 21.75 -21.16 -14.80
N TRP A 481 22.60 -20.15 -14.91
CA TRP A 481 22.31 -18.96 -15.70
C TRP A 481 22.06 -19.28 -17.17
N LYS A 482 22.93 -20.10 -17.79
CA LYS A 482 22.75 -20.55 -19.18
C LYS A 482 21.46 -21.35 -19.36
N GLU A 483 21.11 -22.17 -18.40
CA GLU A 483 19.86 -22.97 -18.43
C GLU A 483 18.62 -22.07 -18.38
N LEU A 484 18.59 -21.12 -17.46
CA LEU A 484 17.48 -20.16 -17.33
C LEU A 484 17.36 -19.23 -18.56
N LEU A 485 18.50 -18.88 -19.18
CA LEU A 485 18.52 -18.12 -20.42
C LEU A 485 17.88 -18.92 -21.58
N ALA A 486 18.23 -20.20 -21.69
CA ALA A 486 17.65 -21.09 -22.70
C ALA A 486 16.13 -21.29 -22.49
N GLN A 487 15.69 -21.48 -21.24
CA GLN A 487 14.25 -21.55 -20.92
C GLN A 487 13.49 -20.28 -21.32
N LYS A 488 14.10 -19.12 -21.10
CA LYS A 488 13.53 -17.84 -21.53
C LYS A 488 13.41 -17.76 -23.05
N ASP A 489 14.47 -18.09 -23.80
CA ASP A 489 14.46 -18.03 -25.26
C ASP A 489 13.43 -19.00 -25.85
N GLN A 490 13.22 -20.14 -25.22
CA GLN A 490 12.16 -21.09 -25.56
C GLN A 490 10.76 -20.51 -25.31
N LEU A 491 10.56 -19.80 -24.21
CA LEU A 491 9.29 -19.10 -23.95
C LEU A 491 9.03 -17.97 -24.94
N VAL A 492 10.05 -17.21 -25.36
CA VAL A 492 9.96 -16.16 -26.39
C VAL A 492 9.56 -16.78 -27.74
N ALA A 493 10.18 -17.89 -28.13
CA ALA A 493 9.83 -18.60 -29.35
C ALA A 493 8.38 -19.12 -29.32
N THR A 494 7.97 -19.68 -28.18
CA THR A 494 6.59 -20.16 -27.99
C THR A 494 5.59 -18.99 -28.03
N LYS A 495 5.94 -17.86 -27.43
CA LYS A 495 5.13 -16.63 -27.51
C LYS A 495 4.94 -16.17 -28.96
N SER A 496 6.04 -16.12 -29.72
CA SER A 496 6.00 -15.73 -31.14
C SER A 496 5.09 -16.66 -31.96
N GLN A 497 5.20 -17.98 -31.71
CA GLN A 497 4.32 -18.97 -32.37
C GLN A 497 2.85 -18.78 -32.00
N LEU A 498 2.56 -18.56 -30.71
CA LEU A 498 1.19 -18.33 -30.26
C LEU A 498 0.63 -16.99 -30.74
N THR A 499 1.47 -15.95 -30.84
CA THR A 499 1.08 -14.65 -31.38
C THR A 499 0.71 -14.76 -32.87
N ASN A 500 1.54 -15.51 -33.62
CA ASN A 500 1.24 -15.80 -35.03
C ASN A 500 -0.04 -16.65 -35.21
N ALA A 501 -0.23 -17.62 -34.30
CA ALA A 501 -1.45 -18.45 -34.30
C ALA A 501 -2.70 -17.62 -33.94
N ALA A 502 -2.59 -16.70 -33.01
CA ALA A 502 -3.67 -15.81 -32.60
C ALA A 502 -4.11 -14.85 -33.73
N GLY A 503 -3.19 -14.50 -34.64
CA GLY A 503 -3.51 -13.73 -35.84
C GLY A 503 -4.27 -14.50 -36.94
N LEU A 504 -4.36 -15.84 -36.81
CA LEU A 504 -4.96 -16.72 -37.84
C LEU A 504 -6.35 -17.28 -37.45
N VAL A 505 -6.83 -17.06 -36.23
CA VAL A 505 -8.09 -17.61 -35.72
C VAL A 505 -9.11 -16.53 -35.40
N ALA A 506 -10.37 -16.82 -35.64
CA ALA A 506 -11.49 -15.87 -35.44
C ALA A 506 -11.81 -15.62 -33.96
N ASP A 507 -11.47 -16.56 -33.09
CA ASP A 507 -11.54 -16.39 -31.63
C ASP A 507 -10.15 -16.59 -31.02
N ALA A 508 -9.47 -15.48 -30.82
CA ALA A 508 -8.12 -15.45 -30.28
C ALA A 508 -8.07 -15.41 -28.72
N GLY A 509 -9.22 -15.39 -28.02
CA GLY A 509 -9.30 -15.24 -26.58
C GLY A 509 -8.44 -16.24 -25.78
N PRO A 510 -8.56 -17.56 -25.98
CA PRO A 510 -7.75 -18.56 -25.29
C PRO A 510 -6.25 -18.44 -25.60
N LEU A 511 -5.89 -18.09 -26.84
CA LEU A 511 -4.50 -17.90 -27.25
C LEU A 511 -3.91 -16.61 -26.66
N GLN A 512 -4.70 -15.55 -26.54
CA GLN A 512 -4.30 -14.31 -25.86
C GLN A 512 -4.09 -14.52 -24.35
N ALA A 513 -4.94 -15.33 -23.71
CA ALA A 513 -4.75 -15.74 -22.32
C ALA A 513 -3.46 -16.57 -22.14
N ALA A 514 -3.17 -17.48 -23.07
CA ALA A 514 -1.92 -18.24 -23.07
C ALA A 514 -0.69 -17.34 -23.31
N ILE A 515 -0.78 -16.36 -24.19
CA ILE A 515 0.27 -15.36 -24.44
C ILE A 515 0.50 -14.52 -23.17
N ALA A 516 -0.57 -14.08 -22.49
CA ALA A 516 -0.48 -13.34 -21.24
C ALA A 516 0.17 -14.17 -20.11
N GLN A 517 -0.14 -15.48 -20.05
CA GLN A 517 0.51 -16.41 -19.11
C GLN A 517 2.00 -16.62 -19.44
N ILE A 518 2.35 -16.68 -20.71
CA ILE A 518 3.76 -16.74 -21.15
C ILE A 518 4.46 -15.42 -20.85
N ASP A 519 3.81 -14.27 -20.98
CA ASP A 519 4.36 -12.97 -20.64
C ASP A 519 4.62 -12.84 -19.13
N ALA A 520 3.70 -13.32 -18.31
CA ALA A 520 3.92 -13.43 -16.87
C ALA A 520 5.11 -14.37 -16.54
N SER A 521 5.18 -15.52 -17.24
CA SER A 521 6.28 -16.48 -17.08
C SER A 521 7.61 -15.94 -17.60
N LEU A 522 7.62 -15.22 -18.71
CA LEU A 522 8.79 -14.50 -19.23
C LEU A 522 9.25 -13.43 -18.25
N THR A 523 8.32 -12.69 -17.66
CA THR A 523 8.59 -11.68 -16.64
C THR A 523 9.21 -12.32 -15.41
N THR A 524 8.67 -13.44 -14.94
CA THR A 524 9.22 -14.20 -13.81
C THR A 524 10.63 -14.69 -14.12
N ARG A 525 10.87 -15.30 -15.30
CA ARG A 525 12.19 -15.79 -15.71
C ARG A 525 13.21 -14.67 -15.86
N GLN A 526 12.79 -13.53 -16.31
CA GLN A 526 13.66 -12.36 -16.44
C GLN A 526 13.99 -11.77 -15.09
N SER A 527 13.03 -11.72 -14.15
CA SER A 527 13.27 -11.31 -12.79
C SER A 527 14.19 -12.28 -12.01
N GLU A 528 14.33 -13.53 -12.46
CA GLU A 528 15.29 -14.48 -11.91
C GLU A 528 16.73 -14.28 -12.45
N LEU A 529 16.89 -13.75 -13.67
CA LEU A 529 18.22 -13.59 -14.31
C LEU A 529 19.00 -12.37 -13.81
N VAL A 530 18.34 -11.22 -13.59
CA VAL A 530 18.98 -9.96 -13.22
C VAL A 530 19.69 -10.01 -11.86
N PRO A 531 19.08 -10.54 -10.77
CA PRO A 531 19.80 -10.67 -9.50
C PRO A 531 20.99 -11.62 -9.55
N LEU A 532 20.98 -12.64 -10.44
CA LEU A 532 22.13 -13.55 -10.55
C LEU A 532 23.37 -12.86 -11.16
N GLU A 533 23.20 -11.92 -12.06
CA GLU A 533 24.31 -11.12 -12.63
C GLU A 533 24.88 -10.13 -11.61
N ALA A 534 24.01 -9.45 -10.85
CA ALA A 534 24.47 -8.59 -9.77
C ALA A 534 25.23 -9.37 -8.71
N LEU A 535 24.79 -10.59 -8.44
CA LEU A 535 25.41 -11.48 -7.45
C LEU A 535 26.77 -12.00 -7.91
N LEU A 536 26.89 -12.44 -9.15
CA LEU A 536 28.19 -12.83 -9.72
C LEU A 536 29.17 -11.66 -9.68
N LYS A 537 28.71 -10.44 -10.02
CA LYS A 537 29.52 -9.21 -9.95
C LYS A 537 29.91 -8.87 -8.52
N GLN A 538 28.97 -9.03 -7.58
CA GLN A 538 29.25 -8.79 -6.17
C GLN A 538 30.21 -9.84 -5.57
N LEU A 539 30.13 -11.09 -6.03
CA LEU A 539 31.08 -12.15 -5.65
C LEU A 539 32.48 -11.89 -6.19
N GLN A 540 32.58 -11.47 -7.43
CA GLN A 540 33.88 -11.06 -7.99
C GLN A 540 34.46 -9.89 -7.20
N THR A 541 33.61 -8.94 -6.77
CA THR A 541 34.02 -7.84 -5.90
C THR A 541 34.47 -8.36 -4.52
N ASN A 542 33.67 -9.27 -3.92
CA ASN A 542 34.01 -9.88 -2.62
C ASN A 542 35.28 -10.77 -2.70
N LEU A 543 35.47 -11.49 -3.82
CA LEU A 543 36.71 -12.25 -4.08
C LEU A 543 37.91 -11.31 -4.20
N GLY A 544 37.75 -10.18 -4.87
CA GLY A 544 38.76 -9.12 -4.92
C GLY A 544 39.05 -8.49 -3.55
N GLU A 545 38.01 -8.33 -2.72
CA GLU A 545 38.18 -7.86 -1.34
C GLU A 545 38.84 -8.92 -0.43
N MET A 546 38.54 -10.21 -0.64
CA MET A 546 39.24 -11.31 0.06
C MET A 546 40.71 -11.43 -0.36
N GLN A 547 41.01 -11.26 -1.64
CA GLN A 547 42.41 -11.19 -2.14
C GLN A 547 43.16 -10.04 -1.51
N LYS A 548 42.50 -8.89 -1.38
CA LYS A 548 43.08 -7.72 -0.71
C LYS A 548 43.34 -8.00 0.78
N LYS A 549 42.42 -8.70 1.44
CA LYS A 549 42.57 -9.16 2.84
C LYS A 549 43.69 -10.20 3.01
N VAL A 550 43.94 -11.05 2.00
CA VAL A 550 45.06 -12.00 2.01
C VAL A 550 46.39 -11.25 1.99
N GLU A 551 46.51 -10.20 1.18
CA GLU A 551 47.72 -9.36 1.16
C GLU A 551 47.89 -8.52 2.45
N GLU A 552 46.77 -8.03 3.02
CA GLU A 552 46.79 -7.36 4.32
C GLU A 552 47.19 -8.33 5.46
N ASN A 553 46.78 -9.60 5.39
CA ASN A 553 47.17 -10.63 6.36
C ASN A 553 48.65 -11.04 6.20
N LYS A 554 49.20 -11.08 4.97
CA LYS A 554 50.64 -11.24 4.77
C LYS A 554 51.45 -10.11 5.42
N LEU A 555 50.95 -8.90 5.33
CA LEU A 555 51.55 -7.73 5.98
C LEU A 555 51.42 -7.86 7.53
N LEU A 556 50.28 -8.33 8.03
CA LEU A 556 50.05 -8.59 9.45
C LEU A 556 50.96 -9.74 9.98
N ILE A 557 51.21 -10.77 9.19
CA ILE A 557 52.11 -11.88 9.54
C ILE A 557 53.58 -11.36 9.59
N ALA A 558 54.00 -10.53 8.64
CA ALA A 558 55.32 -9.92 8.65
C ALA A 558 55.52 -9.02 9.89
N ASN A 559 54.47 -8.24 10.26
CA ASN A 559 54.51 -7.44 11.49
C ASN A 559 54.50 -8.28 12.77
N ALA A 560 53.87 -9.44 12.79
CA ALA A 560 53.91 -10.38 13.91
C ALA A 560 55.32 -11.04 14.04
N GLN A 561 56.00 -11.33 12.93
CA GLN A 561 57.41 -11.80 12.95
C GLN A 561 58.34 -10.76 13.57
N SER A 562 58.16 -9.50 13.24
CA SER A 562 58.95 -8.40 13.82
C SER A 562 58.67 -8.23 15.30
N LYS A 563 57.44 -8.47 15.76
CA LYS A 563 57.08 -8.46 17.19
C LYS A 563 57.65 -9.64 17.96
N VAL A 564 57.66 -10.83 17.38
CA VAL A 564 58.32 -12.02 17.97
C VAL A 564 59.81 -11.78 18.16
N GLN A 565 60.45 -11.14 17.17
CA GLN A 565 61.88 -10.83 17.23
C GLN A 565 62.19 -9.73 18.26
N ALA A 566 61.29 -8.73 18.39
CA ALA A 566 61.38 -7.71 19.39
C ALA A 566 61.14 -8.23 20.83
N GLN A 567 60.32 -9.26 21.01
CA GLN A 567 60.06 -9.90 22.29
C GLN A 567 61.17 -10.81 22.77
N GLN A 568 61.96 -11.35 21.85
CA GLN A 568 63.15 -12.14 22.16
C GLN A 568 64.24 -11.32 22.88
N THR A 569 64.23 -10.05 22.64
CA THR A 569 65.23 -9.10 23.19
C THR A 569 64.82 -8.35 24.43
N ALA A 570 63.52 -8.42 24.80
CA ALA A 570 63.08 -7.61 25.92
C ALA A 570 62.04 -8.38 26.80
N LEU A 571 62.52 -9.12 27.73
CA LEU A 571 61.76 -9.85 28.73
C LEU A 571 60.81 -9.00 29.55
N ASP A 572 61.15 -7.70 29.76
CA ASP A 572 60.38 -6.74 30.57
C ASP A 572 59.17 -6.14 29.84
N THR A 573 59.04 -6.29 28.52
CA THR A 573 57.90 -5.77 27.73
C THR A 573 56.77 -6.77 27.57
N HIS A 574 56.87 -7.94 28.25
CA HIS A 574 55.94 -9.05 28.06
C HIS A 574 54.48 -8.68 28.50
N ARG A 575 54.35 -7.84 29.54
CA ARG A 575 53.04 -7.33 29.98
C ARG A 575 52.37 -6.42 28.92
N ALA A 576 53.15 -5.57 28.28
CA ALA A 576 52.65 -4.66 27.23
C ALA A 576 52.17 -5.43 25.99
N SER A 577 52.80 -6.59 25.68
CA SER A 577 52.41 -7.49 24.61
C SER A 577 51.04 -8.16 24.86
N ILE A 578 50.78 -8.61 26.08
CA ILE A 578 49.50 -9.20 26.51
C ILE A 578 48.36 -8.13 26.44
N GLU A 579 48.65 -6.93 26.90
CA GLU A 579 47.71 -5.83 26.85
C GLU A 579 47.32 -5.44 25.43
N THR A 580 48.26 -5.51 24.47
CA THR A 580 48.05 -5.29 23.06
C THR A 580 47.16 -6.39 22.45
N LEU A 581 47.40 -7.65 22.77
CA LEU A 581 46.62 -8.81 22.34
C LEU A 581 45.17 -8.80 22.90
N GLN A 582 45.03 -8.34 24.16
CA GLN A 582 43.73 -8.15 24.79
C GLN A 582 42.93 -7.09 24.04
N THR A 583 43.54 -5.96 23.74
CA THR A 583 42.92 -4.84 23.00
C THR A 583 42.47 -5.29 21.61
N GLN A 584 43.28 -6.10 20.94
CA GLN A 584 42.98 -6.61 19.59
C GLN A 584 41.87 -7.66 19.60
N SER A 585 41.87 -8.56 20.59
CA SER A 585 40.79 -9.52 20.82
C SER A 585 39.45 -8.84 21.10
N ASP A 586 39.47 -7.81 21.94
CA ASP A 586 38.28 -7.03 22.25
C ASP A 586 37.75 -6.28 21.03
N LYS A 587 38.62 -5.75 20.18
CA LYS A 587 38.24 -5.09 18.93
C LYS A 587 37.57 -6.05 17.96
N VAL A 588 38.14 -7.23 17.72
CA VAL A 588 37.56 -8.24 16.84
C VAL A 588 36.22 -8.77 17.38
N ALA A 589 36.15 -8.95 18.69
CA ALA A 589 34.89 -9.32 19.35
C ALA A 589 33.83 -8.20 19.17
N GLN A 590 34.22 -6.95 19.23
CA GLN A 590 33.34 -5.80 18.99
C GLN A 590 32.85 -5.72 17.54
N GLU A 591 33.74 -5.96 16.57
CA GLU A 591 33.38 -6.06 15.15
C GLU A 591 32.43 -7.24 14.89
N CYS A 592 32.66 -8.38 15.55
CA CYS A 592 31.79 -9.54 15.49
C CYS A 592 30.38 -9.23 16.07
N ALA A 593 30.33 -8.54 17.20
CA ALA A 593 29.06 -8.13 17.82
C ALA A 593 28.27 -7.14 16.92
N MET A 594 28.96 -6.22 16.25
CA MET A 594 28.31 -5.32 15.28
C MET A 594 27.75 -6.09 14.08
N GLN A 595 28.51 -7.04 13.54
CA GLN A 595 28.03 -7.88 12.44
C GLN A 595 26.83 -8.74 12.84
N LYS A 596 26.85 -9.28 14.07
CA LYS A 596 25.68 -9.99 14.62
C LYS A 596 24.45 -9.09 14.68
N LEU A 597 24.62 -7.86 15.18
CA LEU A 597 23.53 -6.88 15.25
C LEU A 597 22.92 -6.59 13.86
N GLU A 598 23.75 -6.38 12.87
CA GLU A 598 23.30 -6.20 11.49
C GLU A 598 22.55 -7.41 10.95
N VAL A 599 23.03 -8.62 11.25
CA VAL A 599 22.36 -9.89 10.88
C VAL A 599 21.00 -9.98 11.58
N ASP A 600 20.92 -9.66 12.86
CA ASP A 600 19.69 -9.72 13.64
C ASP A 600 18.65 -8.70 13.12
N GLN A 601 19.06 -7.46 12.87
CA GLN A 601 18.20 -6.41 12.29
C GLN A 601 17.65 -6.85 10.93
N HIS A 602 18.51 -7.35 10.06
CA HIS A 602 18.09 -7.77 8.74
C HIS A 602 17.16 -9.01 8.78
N ASN A 603 17.36 -9.92 9.72
CA ASN A 603 16.47 -11.05 9.94
C ASN A 603 15.08 -10.64 10.43
N GLN A 604 15.00 -9.59 11.25
CA GLN A 604 13.72 -8.99 11.64
C GLN A 604 13.03 -8.34 10.46
N GLU A 605 13.77 -7.61 9.62
CA GLU A 605 13.23 -6.93 8.42
C GLU A 605 12.57 -7.87 7.43
N ILE A 606 13.07 -9.09 7.31
CA ILE A 606 12.54 -10.11 6.38
C ILE A 606 11.68 -11.17 7.09
N PHE A 607 11.35 -10.96 8.36
CA PHE A 607 10.55 -11.89 9.18
C PHE A 607 11.17 -13.29 9.32
N ALA A 608 12.48 -13.41 9.24
CA ALA A 608 13.19 -14.65 9.51
C ALA A 608 13.15 -15.01 11.02
N VAL A 609 13.06 -13.99 11.85
CA VAL A 609 12.75 -14.03 13.29
C VAL A 609 11.59 -13.08 13.57
N ALA A 610 10.94 -13.22 14.72
CA ALA A 610 9.91 -12.29 15.14
C ALA A 610 10.51 -10.88 15.30
N PRO A 611 9.95 -9.84 14.61
CA PRO A 611 10.46 -8.49 14.77
C PRO A 611 10.12 -7.93 16.15
N GLU A 612 11.03 -7.14 16.70
CA GLU A 612 10.72 -6.34 17.87
C GLU A 612 9.82 -5.17 17.48
N ARG A 613 8.67 -5.08 18.11
CA ARG A 613 7.75 -3.98 17.90
C ARG A 613 7.13 -3.50 19.19
N ALA A 614 6.89 -2.21 19.28
CA ALA A 614 6.07 -1.68 20.32
C ALA A 614 4.60 -2.11 20.13
N LEU A 615 3.91 -2.37 21.23
CA LEU A 615 2.46 -2.50 21.22
C LEU A 615 1.83 -1.17 20.78
N SER A 616 0.78 -1.24 19.94
CA SER A 616 -0.03 -0.06 19.69
C SER A 616 -0.64 0.46 21.00
N PRO A 617 -1.03 1.75 21.06
CA PRO A 617 -1.68 2.28 22.26
C PRO A 617 -2.86 1.44 22.75
N GLU A 618 -3.69 0.97 21.83
CA GLU A 618 -4.83 0.09 22.10
C GLU A 618 -4.37 -1.29 22.58
N GLN A 619 -3.39 -1.89 21.89
CA GLN A 619 -2.83 -3.18 22.30
C GLN A 619 -2.23 -3.10 23.70
N PHE A 620 -1.52 -2.02 24.00
CA PHE A 620 -0.94 -1.79 25.32
C PHE A 620 -2.05 -1.70 26.38
N GLY A 621 -3.09 -0.91 26.15
CA GLY A 621 -4.24 -0.81 27.05
C GLY A 621 -4.95 -2.17 27.26
N TRP A 622 -5.24 -2.88 26.18
CA TRP A 622 -5.86 -4.21 26.27
C TRP A 622 -4.97 -5.23 26.96
N SER A 623 -3.66 -5.18 26.76
CA SER A 623 -2.72 -6.07 27.44
C SER A 623 -2.71 -5.85 28.94
N ILE A 624 -2.71 -4.59 29.41
CA ILE A 624 -2.82 -4.26 30.83
C ILE A 624 -4.16 -4.77 31.42
N LEU A 625 -5.29 -4.46 30.75
CA LEU A 625 -6.61 -4.89 31.23
C LEU A 625 -6.75 -6.42 31.26
N THR A 626 -6.07 -7.13 30.38
CA THR A 626 -6.04 -8.59 30.36
C THR A 626 -5.13 -9.15 31.46
N ALA A 627 -3.91 -8.64 31.58
CA ALA A 627 -2.93 -9.07 32.59
C ALA A 627 -3.45 -8.86 34.03
N THR A 628 -4.20 -7.79 34.24
CA THR A 628 -4.80 -7.44 35.54
C THR A 628 -6.16 -8.14 35.80
N ASN A 629 -6.62 -9.00 34.87
CA ASN A 629 -7.93 -9.71 34.94
C ASN A 629 -9.18 -8.79 34.86
N ILE A 630 -9.01 -7.51 34.57
CA ILE A 630 -10.13 -6.56 34.41
C ILE A 630 -11.01 -7.00 33.23
N MET A 631 -10.42 -7.32 32.08
CA MET A 631 -11.15 -7.78 30.90
C MET A 631 -11.99 -9.03 31.21
N SER A 632 -11.43 -10.03 31.90
CA SER A 632 -12.14 -11.25 32.26
C SER A 632 -13.30 -11.00 33.19
N SER A 633 -13.15 -10.04 34.13
CA SER A 633 -14.22 -9.64 35.04
C SER A 633 -15.39 -9.00 34.28
N TYR A 634 -15.10 -8.12 33.32
CA TYR A 634 -16.15 -7.51 32.48
C TYR A 634 -16.81 -8.53 31.57
N ILE A 635 -16.09 -9.48 30.96
CA ILE A 635 -16.64 -10.60 30.20
C ILE A 635 -17.59 -11.43 31.06
N SER A 636 -17.16 -11.74 32.30
CA SER A 636 -18.01 -12.53 33.23
C SER A 636 -19.29 -11.80 33.61
N ASN A 637 -19.20 -10.50 33.87
CA ASN A 637 -20.36 -9.67 34.19
C ASN A 637 -21.31 -9.53 32.98
N GLU A 638 -20.77 -9.29 31.82
CA GLU A 638 -21.55 -9.19 30.56
C GLU A 638 -22.25 -10.51 30.25
N LYS A 639 -21.55 -11.62 30.41
CA LYS A 639 -22.12 -12.95 30.26
C LYS A 639 -23.28 -13.15 31.20
N ALA A 640 -23.15 -12.84 32.50
CA ALA A 640 -24.18 -12.97 33.49
C ALA A 640 -25.38 -12.07 33.16
N GLU A 641 -25.18 -10.87 32.68
CA GLU A 641 -26.22 -9.94 32.24
C GLU A 641 -27.01 -10.48 31.04
N LEU A 642 -26.29 -10.96 30.03
CA LEU A 642 -26.88 -11.55 28.83
C LEU A 642 -27.64 -12.85 29.14
N ASP A 643 -27.07 -13.73 29.97
CA ASP A 643 -27.72 -14.99 30.37
C ASP A 643 -28.98 -14.74 31.22
N LYS A 644 -29.02 -13.65 32.00
CA LYS A 644 -30.20 -13.23 32.74
C LYS A 644 -31.31 -12.69 31.82
N ASN A 645 -30.94 -11.87 30.84
CA ASN A 645 -31.89 -11.16 29.98
C ASN A 645 -32.38 -12.02 28.79
N ALA A 646 -31.54 -12.91 28.29
CA ALA A 646 -31.83 -13.80 27.17
C ALA A 646 -31.03 -15.10 27.34
N PRO A 647 -31.50 -16.03 28.20
CA PRO A 647 -30.79 -17.27 28.46
C PRO A 647 -30.65 -18.11 27.20
N LEU A 648 -29.45 -18.68 27.00
CA LEU A 648 -29.18 -19.59 25.91
C LEU A 648 -29.57 -21.02 26.36
N ALA A 649 -30.16 -21.81 25.49
CA ALA A 649 -30.46 -23.19 25.79
C ALA A 649 -29.17 -24.00 26.05
N ALA A 650 -29.20 -24.94 26.97
CA ALA A 650 -28.02 -25.74 27.33
C ALA A 650 -27.49 -26.58 26.17
N ASP A 651 -28.35 -26.92 25.21
CA ASP A 651 -28.10 -27.69 24.00
C ASP A 651 -28.02 -26.81 22.74
N ALA A 652 -27.89 -25.50 22.91
CA ALA A 652 -27.80 -24.55 21.77
C ALA A 652 -26.72 -24.96 20.79
N PRO A 653 -26.93 -24.79 19.46
CA PRO A 653 -25.95 -25.08 18.44
C PRO A 653 -24.63 -24.31 18.66
N ALA A 654 -23.52 -24.92 18.27
CA ALA A 654 -22.19 -24.29 18.42
C ALA A 654 -22.12 -22.88 17.80
N ALA A 655 -22.82 -22.63 16.70
CA ALA A 655 -22.92 -21.31 16.07
C ALA A 655 -23.58 -20.26 16.98
N GLU A 656 -24.62 -20.63 17.70
CA GLU A 656 -25.30 -19.74 18.63
C GLU A 656 -24.45 -19.49 19.89
N GLN A 657 -23.81 -20.54 20.40
CA GLN A 657 -22.83 -20.41 21.50
C GLN A 657 -21.69 -19.46 21.11
N TYR A 658 -21.17 -19.58 19.89
CA TYR A 658 -20.13 -18.70 19.38
C TYR A 658 -20.62 -17.25 19.18
N ALA A 659 -21.85 -17.08 18.64
CA ALA A 659 -22.45 -15.76 18.51
C ALA A 659 -22.65 -15.10 19.89
N ARG A 660 -23.07 -15.85 20.89
CA ARG A 660 -23.18 -15.39 22.28
C ARG A 660 -21.84 -15.00 22.87
N LEU A 661 -20.81 -15.78 22.64
CA LEU A 661 -19.43 -15.45 23.06
C LEU A 661 -18.97 -14.13 22.45
N LEU A 662 -19.16 -13.96 21.14
CA LEU A 662 -18.81 -12.71 20.45
C LEU A 662 -19.60 -11.52 21.01
N GLN A 663 -20.89 -11.66 21.26
CA GLN A 663 -21.72 -10.62 21.85
C GLN A 663 -21.20 -10.25 23.24
N THR A 664 -20.90 -11.24 24.09
CA THR A 664 -20.33 -11.04 25.42
C THR A 664 -19.00 -10.27 25.37
N VAL A 665 -18.10 -10.70 24.50
CA VAL A 665 -16.79 -10.04 24.37
C VAL A 665 -16.93 -8.61 23.85
N ARG A 666 -17.82 -8.38 22.86
CA ARG A 666 -18.10 -7.02 22.35
C ARG A 666 -18.65 -6.11 23.42
N GLY A 667 -19.69 -6.54 24.16
CA GLY A 667 -20.28 -5.76 25.24
C GLY A 667 -19.27 -5.41 26.34
N ALA A 668 -18.41 -6.35 26.71
CA ALA A 668 -17.33 -6.11 27.66
C ALA A 668 -16.32 -5.07 27.12
N ARG A 669 -15.94 -5.16 25.84
CA ARG A 669 -15.05 -4.19 25.19
C ARG A 669 -15.67 -2.80 25.10
N ASP A 670 -16.92 -2.70 24.71
CA ASP A 670 -17.64 -1.43 24.61
C ASP A 670 -17.67 -0.71 25.99
N LYS A 671 -17.88 -1.45 27.06
CA LYS A 671 -17.86 -0.90 28.44
C LYS A 671 -16.45 -0.45 28.89
N LEU A 672 -15.39 -1.00 28.29
CA LEU A 672 -14.00 -0.67 28.59
C LEU A 672 -13.37 0.34 27.59
N GLN A 673 -14.11 0.74 26.55
CA GLN A 673 -13.59 1.60 25.48
C GLN A 673 -13.02 2.92 26.02
N GLY A 674 -13.66 3.54 27.01
CA GLY A 674 -13.17 4.78 27.64
C GLY A 674 -11.79 4.64 28.31
N ASN A 675 -11.48 3.44 28.81
CA ASN A 675 -10.14 3.16 29.33
C ASN A 675 -9.13 3.09 28.19
N ILE A 676 -9.49 2.44 27.09
CA ILE A 676 -8.63 2.32 25.90
C ILE A 676 -8.40 3.68 25.24
N ASP A 677 -9.45 4.51 25.15
CA ASP A 677 -9.34 5.88 24.60
C ASP A 677 -8.31 6.73 25.39
N THR A 678 -8.17 6.47 26.69
CA THR A 678 -7.13 7.13 27.51
C THR A 678 -5.74 6.73 27.04
N PHE A 679 -5.49 5.45 26.78
CA PHE A 679 -4.20 5.00 26.24
C PHE A 679 -4.00 5.54 24.83
N SER A 680 -5.02 5.47 23.97
CA SER A 680 -4.94 5.98 22.60
C SER A 680 -4.59 7.47 22.58
N ASN A 681 -5.21 8.28 23.44
CA ASN A 681 -4.92 9.72 23.53
C ASN A 681 -3.51 10.04 24.04
N LEU A 682 -2.97 9.22 24.95
CA LEU A 682 -1.65 9.46 25.55
C LEU A 682 -0.48 8.91 24.72
N TYR A 683 -0.71 7.82 24.01
CA TYR A 683 0.35 7.06 23.32
C TYR A 683 0.24 7.11 21.79
N SER A 684 -0.81 7.72 21.22
CA SER A 684 -0.90 7.88 19.77
C SER A 684 0.16 8.85 19.25
N SER A 685 0.72 8.52 18.11
CA SER A 685 1.55 9.45 17.34
C SER A 685 0.69 10.60 16.78
N GLY A 686 1.29 11.77 16.58
CA GLY A 686 0.63 12.93 15.98
C GLY A 686 0.11 12.64 14.56
N VAL A 687 -0.84 13.43 14.11
CA VAL A 687 -1.39 13.31 12.74
C VAL A 687 -0.27 13.41 11.72
N GLY A 688 -0.13 12.39 10.88
CA GLY A 688 0.90 12.32 9.84
C GLY A 688 2.20 11.61 10.27
N GLN A 689 2.28 11.11 11.50
CA GLN A 689 3.37 10.23 11.95
C GLN A 689 2.94 8.77 11.90
N THR A 690 3.90 7.89 11.62
CA THR A 690 3.64 6.45 11.64
C THR A 690 3.40 5.99 13.08
N SER A 691 2.43 5.09 13.28
CA SER A 691 2.16 4.48 14.59
C SER A 691 3.26 3.54 15.07
N ASP A 692 4.26 3.31 14.22
CA ASP A 692 5.36 2.38 14.47
C ASP A 692 6.52 3.04 15.25
N ASP A 693 6.55 4.37 15.32
CA ASP A 693 7.57 5.10 16.05
C ASP A 693 7.19 5.21 17.53
N PHE A 694 8.04 4.65 18.37
CA PHE A 694 7.91 4.75 19.81
C PHE A 694 8.42 6.12 20.28
N PHE A 695 7.48 7.06 20.46
CA PHE A 695 7.81 8.34 21.10
C PHE A 695 7.59 8.26 22.61
N ALA A 696 8.67 8.25 23.37
CA ALA A 696 8.58 8.36 24.81
C ALA A 696 8.34 9.84 25.20
N SER A 697 7.22 10.12 25.86
CA SER A 697 6.94 11.42 26.45
C SER A 697 6.95 11.35 27.97
N PRO A 698 7.28 12.46 28.69
CA PRO A 698 7.15 12.51 30.12
C PRO A 698 5.75 12.16 30.62
N ASP A 699 4.70 12.59 29.90
CA ASP A 699 3.31 12.32 30.25
C ASP A 699 2.96 10.85 30.21
N GLN A 700 3.49 10.11 29.23
CA GLN A 700 3.34 8.65 29.13
C GLN A 700 4.01 7.94 30.30
N ALA A 701 5.22 8.33 30.66
CA ALA A 701 5.93 7.77 31.79
C ALA A 701 5.20 8.07 33.10
N LEU A 702 4.75 9.29 33.28
CA LEU A 702 4.02 9.74 34.49
C LEU A 702 2.65 9.08 34.62
N PHE A 703 1.97 8.80 33.50
CA PHE A 703 0.67 8.12 33.51
C PHE A 703 0.76 6.70 34.11
N VAL A 704 1.75 5.92 33.72
CA VAL A 704 1.91 4.56 34.25
C VAL A 704 2.59 4.57 35.61
N ALA A 705 3.58 5.45 35.82
CA ALA A 705 4.32 5.53 37.09
C ALA A 705 3.56 6.25 38.24
N ASN A 706 2.72 7.23 37.92
CA ASN A 706 1.99 8.03 38.90
C ASN A 706 0.47 7.96 38.75
N GLY A 707 -0.02 7.38 37.60
CA GLY A 707 -1.44 7.20 37.38
C GLY A 707 -2.02 6.12 38.28
N GLY A 708 -2.93 6.48 39.19
CA GLY A 708 -3.52 5.54 40.12
C GLY A 708 -4.26 4.36 39.46
N SER A 709 -4.68 4.50 38.20
CA SER A 709 -5.47 3.45 37.52
C SER A 709 -4.69 2.15 37.35
N VAL A 710 -3.49 2.21 36.76
CA VAL A 710 -2.66 0.99 36.49
C VAL A 710 -2.23 0.35 37.82
N TYR A 711 -1.86 1.14 38.79
CA TYR A 711 -1.49 0.66 40.12
C TYR A 711 -2.65 -0.08 40.80
N VAL A 712 -3.87 0.51 40.79
CA VAL A 712 -5.08 -0.11 41.34
C VAL A 712 -5.47 -1.38 40.59
N TRP A 713 -5.31 -1.40 39.26
CA TRP A 713 -5.60 -2.61 38.49
C TRP A 713 -4.60 -3.74 38.75
N ALA A 714 -3.34 -3.40 39.02
CA ALA A 714 -2.30 -4.37 39.39
C ALA A 714 -2.48 -4.92 40.84
N ALA A 715 -3.31 -4.31 41.66
CA ALA A 715 -3.54 -4.77 43.03
C ALA A 715 -4.14 -6.20 43.06
N PRO A 716 -3.85 -6.98 44.14
CA PRO A 716 -4.36 -8.35 44.25
C PRO A 716 -5.91 -8.37 44.19
N ASN A 717 -6.45 -9.02 43.17
CA ASN A 717 -7.88 -9.12 43.00
C ASN A 717 -8.28 -10.39 42.20
N GLY A 718 -9.22 -11.14 42.74
CA GLY A 718 -9.72 -12.34 42.06
C GLY A 718 -8.60 -13.30 41.63
N ASN A 719 -8.58 -13.68 40.36
CA ASN A 719 -7.57 -14.55 39.76
C ASN A 719 -6.51 -13.78 38.91
N ASN A 720 -6.27 -12.49 39.23
CA ASN A 720 -5.20 -11.77 38.54
C ASN A 720 -3.82 -12.34 38.88
N LEU A 721 -2.83 -12.06 38.02
CA LEU A 721 -1.49 -12.60 38.16
C LEU A 721 -0.83 -12.22 39.49
N THR A 722 -1.12 -11.03 40.04
CA THR A 722 -0.63 -10.57 41.34
C THR A 722 -1.14 -11.49 42.45
N ASN A 723 -2.44 -11.78 42.48
CA ASN A 723 -3.01 -12.65 43.51
C ASN A 723 -2.52 -14.10 43.37
N LEU A 724 -2.40 -14.61 42.14
CA LEU A 724 -1.82 -15.94 41.89
C LEU A 724 -0.38 -16.05 42.35
N ALA A 725 0.44 -15.00 42.15
CA ALA A 725 1.81 -14.95 42.65
C ALA A 725 1.88 -14.94 44.20
N ILE A 726 0.98 -14.17 44.86
CA ILE A 726 0.89 -14.12 46.32
C ILE A 726 0.49 -15.51 46.88
N GLN A 727 -0.46 -16.17 46.25
CA GLN A 727 -0.94 -17.51 46.68
C GLN A 727 0.05 -18.63 46.41
N ASN A 728 1.03 -18.42 45.50
CA ASN A 728 2.04 -19.45 45.26
C ASN A 728 2.95 -19.64 46.48
N PRO A 729 3.07 -20.89 46.99
CA PRO A 729 3.88 -21.13 48.18
C PRO A 729 5.39 -20.89 47.95
N ASP A 730 5.89 -21.13 46.74
CA ASP A 730 7.25 -20.92 46.32
C ASP A 730 7.47 -19.57 45.62
N PRO A 731 8.22 -18.63 46.22
CA PRO A 731 8.49 -17.32 45.56
C PRO A 731 9.20 -17.43 44.22
N ARG A 732 10.06 -18.41 43.99
CA ARG A 732 10.75 -18.60 42.70
C ARG A 732 9.77 -18.98 41.60
N SER A 733 8.88 -19.93 41.90
CA SER A 733 7.79 -20.30 40.97
C SER A 733 6.81 -19.17 40.73
N ALA A 734 6.58 -18.29 41.73
CA ALA A 734 5.77 -17.10 41.56
C ALA A 734 6.42 -16.07 40.59
N VAL A 735 7.72 -15.85 40.70
CA VAL A 735 8.47 -14.97 39.78
C VAL A 735 8.46 -15.54 38.37
N GLU A 736 8.66 -16.85 38.21
CA GLU A 736 8.56 -17.50 36.92
C GLU A 736 7.16 -17.36 36.30
N LEU A 737 6.10 -17.49 37.10
CA LEU A 737 4.71 -17.26 36.68
C LEU A 737 4.52 -15.83 36.15
N LEU A 738 5.03 -14.84 36.86
CA LEU A 738 4.92 -13.43 36.45
C LEU A 738 5.71 -13.13 35.16
N ALA A 739 6.95 -13.62 35.07
CA ALA A 739 7.77 -13.42 33.88
C ALA A 739 7.11 -14.05 32.63
N ARG A 740 6.58 -15.28 32.76
CA ARG A 740 5.86 -15.93 31.66
C ARG A 740 4.53 -15.28 31.34
N GLY A 741 3.78 -14.87 32.36
CA GLY A 741 2.43 -14.33 32.17
C GLY A 741 2.42 -12.89 31.69
N LEU A 742 3.42 -12.07 32.05
CA LEU A 742 3.52 -10.67 31.68
C LEU A 742 4.49 -10.39 30.55
N LEU A 743 5.64 -11.09 30.50
CA LEU A 743 6.72 -10.82 29.57
C LEU A 743 6.92 -11.92 28.54
N ALA A 744 6.11 -12.99 28.58
CA ALA A 744 6.17 -14.16 27.69
C ALA A 744 7.58 -14.82 27.61
N ARG A 745 8.40 -14.69 28.65
CA ARG A 745 9.73 -15.30 28.77
C ARG A 745 9.94 -16.00 30.10
N ALA A 746 10.98 -16.80 30.18
CA ALA A 746 11.46 -17.31 31.47
C ALA A 746 12.02 -16.17 32.32
N ALA A 747 11.91 -16.32 33.62
CA ALA A 747 12.57 -15.39 34.55
C ALA A 747 14.08 -15.51 34.43
N THR A 748 14.78 -14.40 34.55
CA THR A 748 16.24 -14.37 34.58
C THR A 748 16.79 -14.94 35.89
N PRO A 749 18.03 -15.47 35.90
CA PRO A 749 18.66 -15.93 37.15
C PRO A 749 18.66 -14.85 38.28
N SER A 750 18.87 -13.57 37.91
CA SER A 750 18.85 -12.46 38.84
C SER A 750 17.46 -12.24 39.44
N GLU A 751 16.40 -12.29 38.62
CA GLU A 751 15.01 -12.17 39.10
C GLU A 751 14.63 -13.31 40.05
N LEU A 752 15.08 -14.53 39.75
CA LEU A 752 14.86 -15.71 40.60
C LEU A 752 15.67 -15.68 41.94
N GLU A 753 16.64 -14.81 42.08
CA GLU A 753 17.43 -14.65 43.29
C GLU A 753 16.95 -13.49 44.15
N TRP A 754 16.89 -12.28 43.59
CA TRP A 754 16.65 -11.07 44.40
C TRP A 754 15.23 -10.95 44.96
N VAL A 755 14.20 -11.39 44.22
CA VAL A 755 12.80 -11.31 44.68
C VAL A 755 12.55 -12.26 45.86
N PRO A 756 12.93 -13.55 45.81
CA PRO A 756 12.83 -14.45 46.94
C PRO A 756 13.65 -13.98 48.16
N GLU A 757 14.85 -13.40 47.92
CA GLU A 757 15.67 -12.84 48.98
C GLU A 757 14.98 -11.67 49.70
N LEU A 758 14.33 -10.79 48.91
CA LEU A 758 13.59 -9.65 49.47
C LEU A 758 12.40 -10.12 50.31
N ILE A 759 11.67 -11.11 49.88
CA ILE A 759 10.56 -11.71 50.62
C ILE A 759 11.07 -12.47 51.85
N GLY A 760 12.20 -13.18 51.73
CA GLY A 760 12.80 -13.92 52.85
C GLY A 760 13.21 -13.00 54.00
N LYS A 761 13.61 -11.76 53.72
CA LYS A 761 13.93 -10.76 54.76
C LYS A 761 12.71 -10.27 55.54
N ASN A 762 11.53 -10.24 54.90
CA ASN A 762 10.26 -9.87 55.50
C ASN A 762 9.08 -10.61 54.82
N PRO A 763 8.70 -11.79 55.31
CA PRO A 763 7.64 -12.59 54.72
C PRO A 763 6.27 -11.91 54.65
N GLU A 764 5.99 -11.00 55.59
CA GLU A 764 4.72 -10.25 55.62
C GLU A 764 4.61 -9.24 54.48
N SER A 765 5.74 -8.83 53.91
CA SER A 765 5.77 -7.95 52.73
C SER A 765 5.45 -8.62 51.42
N LYS A 766 5.31 -9.94 51.38
CA LYS A 766 5.05 -10.71 50.16
C LYS A 766 3.93 -10.13 49.26
N PRO A 767 2.74 -9.74 49.78
CA PRO A 767 1.71 -9.13 48.97
C PRO A 767 2.11 -7.79 48.35
N ALA A 768 2.81 -6.93 49.13
CA ALA A 768 3.27 -5.65 48.63
C ALA A 768 4.37 -5.83 47.59
N VAL A 769 5.33 -6.73 47.82
CA VAL A 769 6.43 -7.01 46.88
C VAL A 769 5.91 -7.48 45.54
N PHE A 770 4.94 -8.41 45.50
CA PHE A 770 4.38 -8.85 44.23
C PHE A 770 3.50 -7.80 43.56
N HIS A 771 2.77 -6.99 44.32
CA HIS A 771 2.02 -5.87 43.73
C HIS A 771 2.95 -4.85 43.07
N GLU A 772 3.99 -4.41 43.75
CA GLU A 772 5.00 -3.48 43.25
C GLU A 772 5.76 -4.09 42.04
N LEU A 773 6.08 -5.39 42.09
CA LEU A 773 6.75 -6.07 41.00
C LEU A 773 5.88 -6.09 39.75
N VAL A 774 4.59 -6.48 39.86
CA VAL A 774 3.65 -6.50 38.72
C VAL A 774 3.48 -5.10 38.17
N TRP A 775 3.26 -4.10 39.05
CA TRP A 775 3.14 -2.72 38.60
C TRP A 775 4.44 -2.22 37.93
N GLY A 776 5.61 -2.53 38.44
CA GLY A 776 6.90 -2.18 37.84
C GLY A 776 7.11 -2.85 36.47
N ILE A 777 6.68 -4.10 36.31
CA ILE A 777 6.72 -4.80 35.01
C ILE A 777 5.77 -4.12 34.01
N LEU A 778 4.52 -3.83 34.39
CA LEU A 778 3.55 -3.15 33.54
C LEU A 778 3.99 -1.72 33.16
N ALA A 779 4.75 -1.06 34.03
CA ALA A 779 5.34 0.24 33.79
C ALA A 779 6.62 0.17 32.93
N GLY A 780 7.26 -0.99 32.88
CA GLY A 780 8.53 -1.23 32.18
C GLY A 780 8.41 -1.18 30.67
N VAL A 781 9.53 -0.85 30.01
CA VAL A 781 9.61 -0.83 28.55
C VAL A 781 9.39 -2.23 27.96
N GLU A 782 9.89 -3.28 28.64
CA GLU A 782 9.79 -4.65 28.16
C GLU A 782 8.34 -5.10 27.97
N PHE A 783 7.41 -4.70 28.85
CA PHE A 783 5.99 -5.02 28.71
C PHE A 783 5.33 -4.34 27.48
N ARG A 784 5.93 -3.25 26.99
CA ARG A 784 5.43 -2.51 25.81
C ARG A 784 5.93 -3.09 24.49
N ILE A 785 6.89 -4.00 24.56
CA ILE A 785 7.46 -4.63 23.38
C ILE A 785 6.75 -5.98 23.18
N TYR A 786 6.19 -6.18 22.01
CA TYR A 786 5.59 -7.47 21.63
C TYR A 786 6.69 -8.53 21.58
N PRO A 787 6.54 -9.64 22.34
CA PRO A 787 7.56 -10.70 22.41
C PRO A 787 7.66 -11.52 21.12
#